data_5bbaf9ba2848351a5d90843ebdc8fbe7
#
_entry.id   5bbaf9ba2848351a5d90843ebdc8fbe7
#
_cell.length_a   1.000
_cell.length_b   1.000
_cell.length_c   1.000
_cell.angle_alpha   90.00
_cell.angle_beta   90.00
_cell.angle_gamma   90.00
#
_symmetry.space_group_name_H-M   'P 1'
#
loop_
_entity.id
_entity.type
_entity.pdbx_description
1 polymer ?
#
loop_
_entity_poly.entity_id
_entity_poly.type
_entity_poly.pdbx_seq_one_letter_code
_entity_poly.pdbx_strand_id
1 'polypeptide(L)'
;MNVPGRHGKKEKEVGWGCLVFPTATDNDGSPDIVAYLLVTTGTEDLASRWQRDSSISGAMTERPKLVQDDPWLEPHQGAIERRMQQFTDALADIEQGSKTLVAYATGHKYVGIHFHPTSNQWTIREWAPAAKAVSLIGDFNNWDREAHPLVSSDSGVWSLVLPGDALVHGQKVKLHIVGADGSRRDRIPACIRRAVQDPTTHDFCGQIWNTPQPYVWKHEFSPATITAPLIYESHVGMGGEAPRVHTYREFADSVLPRVAKAGYNTLQMMAVQEHPYYGSFGYHVSSFFAPCSRFGTPEDLKYLIDTAHGLGIAVLLDVVHSHAVKNMAEGLNNFDGSGHQYFHDGPLGDHPGWDSKCFDYGRPEVRQFLLSNIRYWIEEFHFDGFRFDGVTSMLYYSRGNKSFGSYEDYFGADADDMAILYLKLASKLIQDLKPGAIAIAEDMSGMPGLCRPIVDGGLGFSFRLAMGIPDYWIKLLKHSRDEDWNMGELWGVLANRRHGEATIAYAESHDQALVGDKTLAFWLMDKEMYWHMAKNDPNPVIERGIALHKLIRLVTLVLGGEGWLTFMGNEFGHPEWLDFPREGNGWSYHYCRRQWSLVDNPELKYGWLAEFDRQLMDFAKKTNLLASPPAQNLYIDDGQKIIVAERANLIFVFNFSTSNSVFGYPVQVPGLETRELVLDSDQSDTGGHGRIDPAFDYPVSEQGVMQIYTPSRTGLVYAKK
;
A
#
# COMPACT_ATOMS: atom_id res chain seq x y z
N MET A 1 17.78 -42.58 33.70
CA MET A 1 16.95 -41.47 34.22
C MET A 1 16.28 -40.82 33.02
N ASN A 2 14.96 -40.83 33.02
CA ASN A 2 14.10 -40.53 31.86
C ASN A 2 14.15 -39.04 31.45
N VAL A 3 14.34 -38.83 30.15
CA VAL A 3 14.09 -37.54 29.50
C VAL A 3 12.70 -37.63 28.85
N PRO A 4 11.77 -36.69 29.10
CA PRO A 4 10.44 -36.69 28.46
C PRO A 4 10.50 -36.11 27.05
N GLY A 5 9.67 -36.70 26.19
CA GLY A 5 9.64 -36.50 24.75
C GLY A 5 9.23 -35.08 24.30
N ARG A 6 9.77 -34.70 23.17
CA ARG A 6 9.37 -33.58 22.36
C ARG A 6 7.94 -33.79 21.80
N HIS A 7 6.99 -32.96 22.21
CA HIS A 7 5.73 -32.81 21.46
C HIS A 7 6.02 -31.92 20.25
N GLY A 8 5.94 -32.50 19.07
CA GLY A 8 5.94 -31.78 17.81
C GLY A 8 4.68 -30.90 17.72
N LYS A 9 4.86 -29.59 17.66
CA LYS A 9 3.82 -28.68 17.18
C LYS A 9 3.68 -28.92 15.68
N LYS A 10 2.51 -29.39 15.26
CA LYS A 10 2.11 -29.35 13.85
C LYS A 10 1.99 -27.87 13.46
N GLU A 11 2.88 -27.41 12.60
CA GLU A 11 2.69 -26.19 11.85
C GLU A 11 1.41 -26.34 11.03
N LYS A 12 0.46 -25.45 11.23
CA LYS A 12 -0.68 -25.30 10.35
C LYS A 12 -0.17 -24.59 9.11
N GLU A 13 -0.01 -25.33 8.02
CA GLU A 13 0.08 -24.73 6.70
C GLU A 13 -1.17 -23.90 6.46
N VAL A 14 -1.01 -22.58 6.40
CA VAL A 14 -2.03 -21.67 5.89
C VAL A 14 -1.96 -21.80 4.38
N GLY A 15 -2.83 -22.64 3.82
CA GLY A 15 -2.94 -22.83 2.39
C GLY A 15 -3.48 -21.57 1.71
N TRP A 16 -2.63 -20.84 1.03
CA TRP A 16 -2.99 -19.76 0.11
C TRP A 16 -3.51 -20.38 -1.19
N GLY A 17 -4.81 -20.30 -1.41
CA GLY A 17 -5.44 -20.81 -2.64
C GLY A 17 -5.21 -19.82 -3.80
N CYS A 18 -4.45 -20.25 -4.78
CA CYS A 18 -4.39 -19.58 -6.09
C CYS A 18 -5.77 -19.69 -6.76
N LEU A 19 -6.31 -18.56 -7.25
CA LEU A 19 -7.50 -18.54 -8.10
C LEU A 19 -7.17 -19.23 -9.44
N VAL A 20 -7.51 -20.49 -9.55
CA VAL A 20 -7.55 -21.19 -10.84
C VAL A 20 -8.97 -21.09 -11.37
N PHE A 21 -9.18 -20.34 -12.45
CA PHE A 21 -10.46 -20.34 -13.15
C PHE A 21 -10.69 -21.71 -13.80
N PRO A 22 -11.89 -22.30 -13.69
CA PRO A 22 -12.19 -23.55 -14.36
C PRO A 22 -12.16 -23.35 -15.88
N THR A 23 -11.32 -24.10 -16.56
CA THR A 23 -11.41 -24.28 -18.01
C THR A 23 -12.60 -25.18 -18.30
N ALA A 24 -13.48 -24.77 -19.21
CA ALA A 24 -14.50 -25.67 -19.77
C ALA A 24 -13.78 -26.77 -20.57
N THR A 25 -14.05 -28.01 -20.25
CA THR A 25 -13.55 -29.16 -21.00
C THR A 25 -14.65 -29.66 -21.92
N ASP A 26 -14.33 -29.87 -23.19
CA ASP A 26 -15.19 -30.64 -24.10
C ASP A 26 -15.17 -32.15 -23.75
N ASN A 27 -16.17 -32.85 -24.22
CA ASN A 27 -16.47 -34.26 -23.89
C ASN A 27 -15.38 -35.27 -24.26
N ASP A 28 -14.22 -34.87 -24.76
CA ASP A 28 -13.10 -35.72 -25.13
C ASP A 28 -11.80 -35.50 -24.31
N GLY A 29 -11.81 -34.55 -23.37
CA GLY A 29 -10.73 -34.41 -22.41
C GLY A 29 -9.50 -33.62 -22.87
N SER A 30 -9.58 -32.91 -24.02
CA SER A 30 -8.51 -32.01 -24.46
C SER A 30 -8.78 -30.55 -24.10
N PRO A 31 -7.77 -29.75 -23.71
CA PRO A 31 -7.96 -28.34 -23.39
C PRO A 31 -8.00 -27.50 -24.65
N ASP A 32 -9.15 -26.88 -24.93
CA ASP A 32 -9.25 -25.87 -25.97
C ASP A 32 -8.68 -24.52 -25.51
N ILE A 33 -7.72 -24.02 -26.27
CA ILE A 33 -7.17 -22.67 -26.10
C ILE A 33 -8.14 -21.69 -26.76
N VAL A 34 -9.01 -21.07 -25.99
CA VAL A 34 -9.85 -19.99 -26.49
C VAL A 34 -9.02 -18.70 -26.52
N ALA A 35 -8.58 -18.32 -27.73
CA ALA A 35 -7.97 -17.03 -27.98
C ALA A 35 -9.03 -15.93 -27.94
N TYR A 36 -9.01 -15.06 -26.95
CA TYR A 36 -9.86 -13.86 -26.93
C TYR A 36 -9.29 -12.79 -27.85
N LEU A 37 -10.01 -12.47 -28.90
CA LEU A 37 -9.78 -11.29 -29.73
C LEU A 37 -10.24 -10.05 -28.94
N LEU A 38 -9.30 -9.26 -28.40
CA LEU A 38 -9.58 -7.96 -27.81
C LEU A 38 -9.70 -6.92 -28.90
N VAL A 39 -10.91 -6.42 -29.13
CA VAL A 39 -11.13 -5.21 -29.95
C VAL A 39 -10.83 -4.00 -29.05
N THR A 40 -9.72 -3.33 -29.32
CA THR A 40 -9.34 -2.08 -28.64
C THR A 40 -10.14 -0.92 -29.23
N THR A 41 -10.97 -0.28 -28.41
CA THR A 41 -11.48 1.07 -28.70
C THR A 41 -11.22 1.98 -27.51
N GLY A 42 -10.36 3.00 -27.73
CA GLY A 42 -10.35 4.26 -27.00
C GLY A 42 -9.56 4.28 -25.68
N THR A 43 -8.38 4.87 -25.74
CA THR A 43 -7.63 5.33 -24.56
C THR A 43 -8.33 6.55 -23.97
N GLU A 44 -9.04 6.40 -22.84
CA GLU A 44 -9.41 7.52 -21.99
C GLU A 44 -8.25 7.81 -21.01
N ASP A 45 -7.82 9.05 -20.97
CA ASP A 45 -6.81 9.57 -20.03
C ASP A 45 -7.31 9.41 -18.58
N LEU A 46 -6.43 9.07 -17.65
CA LEU A 46 -6.73 8.98 -16.22
C LEU A 46 -7.40 10.25 -15.68
N ALA A 47 -7.00 11.43 -16.17
CA ALA A 47 -7.63 12.70 -15.81
C ALA A 47 -9.08 12.82 -16.26
N SER A 48 -9.47 12.21 -17.39
CA SER A 48 -10.84 12.20 -17.89
C SER A 48 -11.76 11.22 -17.16
N ARG A 49 -11.21 10.22 -16.49
CA ARG A 49 -11.99 9.32 -15.61
C ARG A 49 -12.59 10.05 -14.41
N TRP A 50 -11.86 11.04 -13.86
CA TRP A 50 -12.24 11.75 -12.63
C TRP A 50 -13.21 12.92 -12.85
N GLN A 51 -13.28 13.49 -14.06
CA GLN A 51 -14.20 14.59 -14.37
C GLN A 51 -15.68 14.18 -14.43
N ARG A 52 -16.00 12.88 -14.47
CA ARG A 52 -17.38 12.35 -14.53
C ARG A 52 -18.10 12.29 -13.19
N ASP A 53 -17.39 12.36 -12.06
CA ASP A 53 -17.99 12.24 -10.72
C ASP A 53 -18.81 13.46 -10.25
N SER A 54 -18.91 14.53 -11.05
CA SER A 54 -19.55 15.79 -10.63
C SER A 54 -21.05 15.90 -10.91
N SER A 55 -21.72 14.87 -11.44
CA SER A 55 -23.16 14.94 -11.77
C SER A 55 -23.95 13.70 -11.35
N ILE A 56 -24.09 13.47 -10.03
CA ILE A 56 -25.00 12.45 -9.51
C ILE A 56 -26.31 13.12 -9.09
N SER A 57 -27.19 13.43 -10.04
CA SER A 57 -28.60 13.72 -9.79
C SER A 57 -29.46 13.34 -11.00
N GLY A 58 -29.77 12.06 -11.14
CA GLY A 58 -30.68 11.56 -12.15
C GLY A 58 -31.15 10.15 -11.79
N ALA A 59 -32.44 9.86 -11.96
CA ALA A 59 -32.96 8.51 -11.81
C ALA A 59 -32.13 7.53 -12.65
N MET A 60 -31.63 6.45 -12.05
CA MET A 60 -30.89 5.39 -12.73
C MET A 60 -31.81 4.69 -13.74
N THR A 61 -31.77 5.15 -15.00
CA THR A 61 -32.53 4.54 -16.11
C THR A 61 -31.66 3.61 -16.97
N GLU A 62 -30.34 3.64 -16.77
CA GLU A 62 -29.39 2.82 -17.52
C GLU A 62 -28.72 1.80 -16.59
N ARG A 63 -28.39 0.63 -17.15
CA ARG A 63 -27.63 -0.44 -16.49
C ARG A 63 -26.26 0.12 -16.02
N PRO A 64 -25.78 -0.18 -14.80
CA PRO A 64 -24.46 0.26 -14.35
C PRO A 64 -23.37 -0.10 -15.36
N LYS A 65 -22.46 0.84 -15.63
CA LYS A 65 -21.38 0.62 -16.63
C LYS A 65 -20.48 -0.56 -16.27
N LEU A 66 -20.25 -0.80 -14.98
CA LEU A 66 -19.53 -1.98 -14.50
C LEU A 66 -20.16 -3.29 -15.00
N VAL A 67 -21.51 -3.37 -15.02
CA VAL A 67 -22.25 -4.55 -15.52
C VAL A 67 -22.27 -4.60 -17.05
N GLN A 68 -22.23 -3.43 -17.72
CA GLN A 68 -22.15 -3.37 -19.19
C GLN A 68 -20.78 -3.87 -19.68
N ASP A 69 -19.70 -3.52 -18.96
CA ASP A 69 -18.33 -3.87 -19.31
C ASP A 69 -17.97 -5.32 -18.90
N ASP A 70 -18.63 -5.88 -17.88
CA ASP A 70 -18.48 -7.28 -17.45
C ASP A 70 -19.83 -7.97 -17.37
N PRO A 71 -20.29 -8.66 -18.47
CA PRO A 71 -21.58 -9.34 -18.51
C PRO A 71 -21.76 -10.44 -17.45
N TRP A 72 -20.68 -10.99 -16.90
CA TRP A 72 -20.76 -11.98 -15.82
C TRP A 72 -21.32 -11.39 -14.51
N LEU A 73 -21.36 -10.06 -14.39
CA LEU A 73 -21.97 -9.35 -13.27
C LEU A 73 -23.49 -9.17 -13.42
N GLU A 74 -24.10 -9.57 -14.54
CA GLU A 74 -25.54 -9.42 -14.74
C GLU A 74 -26.40 -10.07 -13.64
N PRO A 75 -26.09 -11.28 -13.12
CA PRO A 75 -26.83 -11.86 -12.00
C PRO A 75 -26.75 -11.03 -10.70
N HIS A 76 -25.71 -10.19 -10.58
CA HIS A 76 -25.43 -9.38 -9.39
C HIS A 76 -25.80 -7.90 -9.56
N GLN A 77 -26.39 -7.51 -10.70
CA GLN A 77 -26.76 -6.13 -11.00
C GLN A 77 -27.56 -5.49 -9.85
N GLY A 78 -28.56 -6.20 -9.32
CA GLY A 78 -29.37 -5.68 -8.21
C GLY A 78 -28.59 -5.40 -6.92
N ALA A 79 -27.50 -6.13 -6.64
CA ALA A 79 -26.61 -5.85 -5.51
C ALA A 79 -25.75 -4.58 -5.78
N ILE A 80 -25.26 -4.44 -7.00
CA ILE A 80 -24.49 -3.26 -7.43
C ILE A 80 -25.37 -2.01 -7.34
N GLU A 81 -26.60 -2.06 -7.87
CA GLU A 81 -27.55 -0.95 -7.82
C GLU A 81 -27.93 -0.57 -6.38
N ARG A 82 -28.15 -1.55 -5.50
CA ARG A 82 -28.39 -1.27 -4.07
C ARG A 82 -27.22 -0.55 -3.42
N ARG A 83 -25.97 -0.97 -3.69
CA ARG A 83 -24.75 -0.30 -3.16
C ARG A 83 -24.58 1.11 -3.73
N MET A 84 -24.98 1.35 -4.97
CA MET A 84 -25.02 2.69 -5.57
C MET A 84 -26.08 3.56 -4.91
N GLN A 85 -27.28 3.02 -4.68
CA GLN A 85 -28.37 3.74 -4.01
C GLN A 85 -28.03 4.07 -2.56
N GLN A 86 -27.46 3.11 -1.80
CA GLN A 86 -26.98 3.35 -0.43
C GLN A 86 -25.97 4.49 -0.34
N PHE A 87 -25.06 4.58 -1.31
CA PHE A 87 -24.11 5.67 -1.39
C PHE A 87 -24.80 7.01 -1.66
N THR A 88 -25.73 7.04 -2.62
CA THR A 88 -26.50 8.24 -2.96
C THR A 88 -27.33 8.73 -1.77
N ASP A 89 -28.02 7.84 -1.09
CA ASP A 89 -28.86 8.15 0.08
C ASP A 89 -27.98 8.67 1.23
N ALA A 90 -26.89 7.99 1.54
CA ALA A 90 -25.96 8.43 2.60
C ALA A 90 -25.33 9.78 2.31
N LEU A 91 -24.99 10.06 1.03
CA LEU A 91 -24.46 11.36 0.63
C LEU A 91 -25.51 12.45 0.76
N ALA A 92 -26.76 12.18 0.35
CA ALA A 92 -27.88 13.13 0.48
C ALA A 92 -28.18 13.45 1.98
N ASP A 93 -28.18 12.43 2.86
CA ASP A 93 -28.35 12.62 4.30
C ASP A 93 -27.21 13.49 4.90
N ILE A 94 -25.97 13.20 4.50
CA ILE A 94 -24.79 14.00 4.91
C ILE A 94 -24.94 15.46 4.44
N GLU A 95 -25.32 15.68 3.19
CA GLU A 95 -25.45 17.01 2.59
C GLU A 95 -26.62 17.80 3.20
N GLN A 96 -27.72 17.14 3.54
CA GLN A 96 -28.82 17.75 4.25
C GLN A 96 -28.39 18.27 5.63
N GLY A 97 -27.58 17.50 6.37
CA GLY A 97 -27.10 17.87 7.71
C GLY A 97 -25.89 18.82 7.70
N SER A 98 -24.93 18.59 6.79
CA SER A 98 -23.61 19.22 6.81
C SER A 98 -23.28 20.03 5.55
N LYS A 99 -24.16 20.11 4.58
CA LYS A 99 -24.01 20.79 3.26
C LYS A 99 -23.08 20.05 2.28
N THR A 100 -21.97 19.48 2.72
CA THR A 100 -21.02 18.75 1.87
C THR A 100 -20.36 17.62 2.66
N LEU A 101 -19.87 16.59 1.95
CA LEU A 101 -19.07 15.51 2.55
C LEU A 101 -17.80 16.05 3.25
N VAL A 102 -17.16 17.05 2.65
CA VAL A 102 -16.00 17.75 3.24
C VAL A 102 -16.38 18.42 4.56
N ALA A 103 -17.53 19.09 4.64
CA ALA A 103 -17.99 19.71 5.89
C ALA A 103 -18.39 18.67 6.95
N TYR A 104 -18.89 17.49 6.54
CA TYR A 104 -19.19 16.37 7.44
C TYR A 104 -17.92 15.78 8.08
N ALA A 105 -16.85 15.64 7.31
CA ALA A 105 -15.57 15.08 7.75
C ALA A 105 -14.76 16.04 8.64
N THR A 106 -15.39 16.67 9.62
CA THR A 106 -14.78 17.67 10.53
C THR A 106 -14.83 17.27 11.99
N GLY A 107 -15.13 16.02 12.30
CA GLY A 107 -15.22 15.52 13.67
C GLY A 107 -13.99 15.89 14.52
N HIS A 108 -12.79 15.76 13.95
CA HIS A 108 -11.51 16.10 14.60
C HIS A 108 -11.33 17.62 14.89
N LYS A 109 -12.14 18.50 14.28
CA LYS A 109 -12.17 19.95 14.58
C LYS A 109 -13.17 20.29 15.68
N TYR A 110 -14.08 19.36 15.98
CA TYR A 110 -15.07 19.49 17.04
C TYR A 110 -14.71 18.68 18.29
N VAL A 111 -14.38 17.41 18.14
CA VAL A 111 -13.89 16.50 19.20
C VAL A 111 -12.38 16.67 19.34
N GLY A 112 -11.87 16.59 20.56
CA GLY A 112 -10.46 16.75 20.90
C GLY A 112 -10.20 17.93 21.81
N ILE A 113 -8.96 18.40 21.87
CA ILE A 113 -8.49 19.50 22.71
C ILE A 113 -8.07 20.66 21.80
N HIS A 114 -8.79 21.78 21.82
CA HIS A 114 -8.63 22.90 20.90
C HIS A 114 -8.44 24.22 21.64
N PHE A 115 -7.41 24.96 21.25
CA PHE A 115 -7.21 26.34 21.67
C PHE A 115 -7.88 27.31 20.70
N HIS A 116 -8.62 28.27 21.23
CA HIS A 116 -9.30 29.33 20.47
C HIS A 116 -8.64 30.67 20.78
N PRO A 117 -7.76 31.18 19.92
CA PRO A 117 -7.02 32.43 20.19
C PRO A 117 -7.94 33.66 20.40
N THR A 118 -9.03 33.75 19.65
CA THR A 118 -9.95 34.90 19.72
C THR A 118 -10.66 35.02 21.07
N SER A 119 -11.08 33.90 21.66
CA SER A 119 -11.73 33.87 22.98
C SER A 119 -10.74 33.63 24.12
N ASN A 120 -9.48 33.33 23.81
CA ASN A 120 -8.45 32.92 24.76
C ASN A 120 -8.95 31.77 25.66
N GLN A 121 -9.46 30.70 25.05
CA GLN A 121 -10.04 29.56 25.76
C GLN A 121 -9.62 28.25 25.13
N TRP A 122 -9.53 27.22 25.96
CA TRP A 122 -9.47 25.82 25.53
C TRP A 122 -10.85 25.21 25.54
N THR A 123 -11.16 24.41 24.51
CA THR A 123 -12.33 23.54 24.47
C THR A 123 -11.88 22.10 24.43
N ILE A 124 -12.34 21.30 25.37
CA ILE A 124 -12.09 19.86 25.44
C ILE A 124 -13.41 19.15 25.14
N ARG A 125 -13.45 18.28 24.13
CA ARG A 125 -14.62 17.47 23.82
C ARG A 125 -14.21 16.04 23.54
N GLU A 126 -15.02 15.11 24.03
CA GLU A 126 -14.83 13.69 23.79
C GLU A 126 -16.17 12.98 23.57
N TRP A 127 -16.21 12.09 22.59
CA TRP A 127 -17.39 11.26 22.32
C TRP A 127 -17.28 9.96 23.10
N ALA A 128 -18.11 9.84 24.15
CA ALA A 128 -18.16 8.67 25.02
C ALA A 128 -19.62 8.43 25.49
N PRO A 129 -20.52 7.97 24.58
CA PRO A 129 -21.95 7.98 24.81
C PRO A 129 -22.40 7.09 25.97
N ALA A 130 -21.70 6.01 26.26
CA ALA A 130 -22.06 5.10 27.36
C ALA A 130 -21.32 5.41 28.67
N ALA A 131 -20.37 6.36 28.69
CA ALA A 131 -19.67 6.73 29.90
C ALA A 131 -20.61 7.35 30.96
N LYS A 132 -20.33 7.08 32.23
CA LYS A 132 -21.05 7.64 33.37
C LYS A 132 -20.46 8.95 33.88
N ALA A 133 -19.15 9.12 33.73
CA ALA A 133 -18.42 10.36 34.04
C ALA A 133 -17.14 10.43 33.23
N VAL A 134 -16.72 11.65 32.86
CA VAL A 134 -15.48 11.95 32.19
C VAL A 134 -14.83 13.17 32.86
N SER A 135 -13.54 13.11 33.18
CA SER A 135 -12.77 14.24 33.73
C SER A 135 -11.46 14.39 32.97
N LEU A 136 -11.01 15.64 32.74
CA LEU A 136 -9.67 15.91 32.19
C LEU A 136 -8.63 15.86 33.31
N ILE A 137 -7.57 15.09 33.11
CA ILE A 137 -6.43 14.96 34.05
C ILE A 137 -5.12 15.17 33.32
N GLY A 138 -4.10 15.61 34.03
CA GLY A 138 -2.78 15.80 33.46
C GLY A 138 -1.84 16.60 34.36
N ASP A 139 -0.70 17.01 33.78
CA ASP A 139 0.33 17.80 34.50
C ASP A 139 -0.23 19.12 35.05
N PHE A 140 -1.20 19.72 34.36
CA PHE A 140 -1.82 20.97 34.67
C PHE A 140 -2.63 20.97 35.99
N ASN A 141 -3.12 19.80 36.43
CA ASN A 141 -3.91 19.65 37.66
C ASN A 141 -3.39 18.54 38.59
N ASN A 142 -2.10 18.19 38.49
CA ASN A 142 -1.46 17.12 39.25
C ASN A 142 -2.20 15.77 39.14
N TRP A 143 -2.80 15.49 37.97
CA TRP A 143 -3.51 14.25 37.68
C TRP A 143 -4.75 13.98 38.57
N ASP A 144 -5.33 15.06 39.13
CA ASP A 144 -6.52 14.99 39.95
C ASP A 144 -7.76 14.61 39.10
N ARG A 145 -8.35 13.46 39.39
CA ARG A 145 -9.47 12.87 38.65
C ARG A 145 -10.82 13.53 38.90
N GLU A 146 -10.93 14.40 39.90
CA GLU A 146 -12.19 15.03 40.32
C GLU A 146 -12.22 16.53 40.01
N ALA A 147 -11.07 17.16 39.77
CA ALA A 147 -10.94 18.62 39.66
C ALA A 147 -11.56 19.22 38.37
N HIS A 148 -11.60 18.48 37.27
CA HIS A 148 -11.99 19.00 35.95
C HIS A 148 -13.00 18.07 35.24
N PRO A 149 -14.24 17.90 35.79
CA PRO A 149 -15.25 17.08 35.17
C PRO A 149 -15.78 17.75 33.88
N LEU A 150 -16.05 16.92 32.87
CA LEU A 150 -16.74 17.32 31.67
C LEU A 150 -18.25 17.14 31.86
N VAL A 151 -19.04 17.94 31.11
CA VAL A 151 -20.50 17.87 31.09
C VAL A 151 -20.94 17.12 29.84
N SER A 152 -21.81 16.12 30.01
CA SER A 152 -22.35 15.35 28.88
C SER A 152 -23.50 16.09 28.19
N SER A 153 -23.65 15.82 26.87
CA SER A 153 -24.80 16.22 26.05
C SER A 153 -25.66 14.99 25.67
N ASP A 154 -26.85 15.23 25.16
CA ASP A 154 -27.74 14.15 24.67
C ASP A 154 -27.14 13.36 23.49
N SER A 155 -26.17 13.93 22.77
CA SER A 155 -25.44 13.24 21.71
C SER A 155 -24.31 12.33 22.20
N GLY A 156 -24.09 12.23 23.53
CA GLY A 156 -22.98 11.46 24.12
C GLY A 156 -21.62 12.14 24.01
N VAL A 157 -21.60 13.43 23.65
CA VAL A 157 -20.38 14.25 23.66
C VAL A 157 -20.23 14.92 25.02
N TRP A 158 -19.09 14.71 25.65
CA TRP A 158 -18.66 15.34 26.91
C TRP A 158 -17.85 16.60 26.61
N SER A 159 -18.07 17.70 27.33
CA SER A 159 -17.46 18.99 27.06
C SER A 159 -16.94 19.70 28.32
N LEU A 160 -15.82 20.40 28.17
CA LEU A 160 -15.24 21.29 29.19
C LEU A 160 -14.62 22.50 28.50
N VAL A 161 -14.79 23.67 29.10
CA VAL A 161 -14.11 24.91 28.65
C VAL A 161 -13.16 25.37 29.77
N LEU A 162 -11.92 25.69 29.40
CA LEU A 162 -10.91 26.19 30.31
C LEU A 162 -10.36 27.54 29.84
N PRO A 163 -9.84 28.38 30.75
CA PRO A 163 -9.10 29.60 30.39
C PRO A 163 -7.88 29.29 29.52
N GLY A 164 -7.41 30.25 28.72
CA GLY A 164 -6.31 30.07 27.78
C GLY A 164 -4.96 29.74 28.41
N ASP A 165 -4.76 30.09 29.66
CA ASP A 165 -3.54 29.80 30.46
C ASP A 165 -3.61 28.47 31.22
N ALA A 166 -4.75 27.75 31.18
CA ALA A 166 -4.92 26.50 31.92
C ALA A 166 -4.08 25.34 31.35
N LEU A 167 -3.88 25.29 30.02
CA LEU A 167 -3.09 24.27 29.37
C LEU A 167 -1.92 24.87 28.60
N VAL A 168 -0.74 24.27 28.71
CA VAL A 168 0.49 24.72 28.08
C VAL A 168 1.02 23.67 27.12
N HIS A 169 1.62 24.10 26.01
CA HIS A 169 2.29 23.23 25.06
C HIS A 169 3.27 22.27 25.75
N GLY A 170 3.19 20.97 25.41
CA GLY A 170 4.07 19.94 25.96
C GLY A 170 3.54 19.23 27.20
N GLN A 171 2.54 19.76 27.90
CA GLN A 171 1.95 19.09 29.06
C GLN A 171 1.27 17.76 28.68
N LYS A 172 1.43 16.74 29.52
CA LYS A 172 0.79 15.44 29.38
C LYS A 172 -0.64 15.49 29.90
N VAL A 173 -1.56 14.83 29.20
CA VAL A 173 -2.99 14.78 29.56
C VAL A 173 -3.59 13.40 29.26
N LYS A 174 -4.63 13.05 30.03
CA LYS A 174 -5.55 11.92 29.78
C LYS A 174 -6.99 12.33 30.14
N LEU A 175 -7.93 11.50 29.78
CA LEU A 175 -9.31 11.55 30.28
C LEU A 175 -9.47 10.43 31.29
N HIS A 176 -9.95 10.75 32.49
CA HIS A 176 -10.43 9.77 33.46
C HIS A 176 -11.87 9.45 33.13
N ILE A 177 -12.15 8.21 32.72
CA ILE A 177 -13.48 7.78 32.30
C ILE A 177 -14.04 6.73 33.28
N VAL A 178 -15.22 6.99 33.79
CA VAL A 178 -16.04 5.98 34.49
C VAL A 178 -16.94 5.36 33.44
N GLY A 179 -16.64 4.14 33.05
CA GLY A 179 -17.31 3.46 31.95
C GLY A 179 -18.70 2.92 32.28
N ALA A 180 -19.42 2.52 31.25
CA ALA A 180 -20.73 1.83 31.39
C ALA A 180 -20.64 0.57 32.27
N ASP A 181 -19.55 -0.18 32.15
CA ASP A 181 -19.19 -1.35 32.92
C ASP A 181 -18.83 -1.07 34.41
N GLY A 182 -18.78 0.22 34.78
CA GLY A 182 -18.38 0.65 36.11
C GLY A 182 -16.87 0.72 36.33
N SER A 183 -16.08 0.35 35.35
CA SER A 183 -14.60 0.50 35.40
C SER A 183 -14.19 1.96 35.41
N ARG A 184 -13.02 2.23 36.01
CA ARG A 184 -12.37 3.54 35.98
C ARG A 184 -11.06 3.41 35.25
N ARG A 185 -10.89 4.17 34.16
CA ARG A 185 -9.71 4.10 33.30
C ARG A 185 -9.24 5.48 32.89
N ASP A 186 -7.93 5.65 32.84
CA ASP A 186 -7.31 6.86 32.28
C ASP A 186 -7.02 6.59 30.79
N ARG A 187 -7.63 7.38 29.89
CA ARG A 187 -7.65 7.16 28.44
C ARG A 187 -6.97 8.32 27.73
N ILE A 188 -6.29 8.03 26.62
CA ILE A 188 -5.80 9.05 25.71
C ILE A 188 -7.02 9.57 24.91
N PRO A 189 -7.25 10.90 24.78
CA PRO A 189 -8.35 11.42 23.98
C PRO A 189 -8.32 10.88 22.54
N ALA A 190 -9.48 10.48 22.01
CA ALA A 190 -9.56 9.79 20.71
C ALA A 190 -9.02 10.62 19.53
N CYS A 191 -9.20 11.96 19.58
CA CYS A 191 -8.69 12.89 18.57
C CYS A 191 -7.43 13.66 19.04
N ILE A 192 -6.60 13.04 19.87
CA ILE A 192 -5.32 13.65 20.29
C ILE A 192 -4.37 13.80 19.10
N ARG A 193 -3.70 14.95 19.00
CA ARG A 193 -2.79 15.26 17.88
C ARG A 193 -1.34 14.86 18.13
N ARG A 194 -1.02 14.50 19.36
CA ARG A 194 0.26 13.94 19.75
C ARG A 194 0.08 13.04 20.96
N ALA A 195 0.63 11.84 20.89
CA ALA A 195 0.78 10.93 22.01
C ALA A 195 2.27 10.64 22.19
N VAL A 196 2.71 10.45 23.44
CA VAL A 196 4.11 10.22 23.77
C VAL A 196 4.22 9.11 24.80
N GLN A 197 5.27 8.29 24.66
CA GLN A 197 5.60 7.26 25.63
C GLN A 197 6.55 7.80 26.68
N ASP A 198 6.26 7.52 27.94
CA ASP A 198 7.19 7.81 29.03
C ASP A 198 8.37 6.83 28.98
N PRO A 199 9.62 7.31 28.95
CA PRO A 199 10.79 6.44 28.78
C PRO A 199 11.06 5.52 29.97
N THR A 200 10.48 5.80 31.15
CA THR A 200 10.69 5.04 32.37
C THR A 200 9.57 4.04 32.65
N THR A 201 8.32 4.51 32.55
CA THR A 201 7.15 3.67 32.83
C THR A 201 6.64 2.94 31.60
N HIS A 202 7.03 3.37 30.42
CA HIS A 202 6.52 2.94 29.11
C HIS A 202 5.03 3.24 28.88
N ASP A 203 4.38 3.97 29.77
CA ASP A 203 3.00 4.41 29.60
C ASP A 203 2.88 5.48 28.52
N PHE A 204 1.83 5.40 27.72
CA PHE A 204 1.50 6.45 26.77
C PHE A 204 0.56 7.49 27.37
N CYS A 205 0.79 8.75 27.03
CA CYS A 205 -0.05 9.88 27.37
C CYS A 205 -0.33 10.73 26.14
N GLY A 206 -1.50 11.33 26.08
CA GLY A 206 -1.73 12.47 25.20
C GLY A 206 -0.84 13.63 25.60
N GLN A 207 -0.41 14.44 24.64
CA GLN A 207 0.37 15.65 24.90
C GLN A 207 -0.30 16.86 24.24
N ILE A 208 -0.43 17.96 24.98
CA ILE A 208 -0.94 19.22 24.43
C ILE A 208 0.02 19.71 23.35
N TRP A 209 -0.46 19.76 22.12
CA TRP A 209 0.34 20.23 20.99
C TRP A 209 -0.24 21.52 20.44
N ASN A 210 0.24 22.62 20.95
CA ASN A 210 -0.08 24.00 20.54
C ASN A 210 1.24 24.76 20.44
N THR A 211 2.01 24.45 19.39
CA THR A 211 3.35 25.01 19.22
C THR A 211 3.31 26.53 18.99
N PRO A 212 4.18 27.30 19.65
CA PRO A 212 4.32 28.72 19.39
C PRO A 212 4.95 29.02 18.02
N GLN A 213 5.53 28.03 17.37
CA GLN A 213 6.18 28.12 16.07
C GLN A 213 5.59 27.04 15.14
N PRO A 214 4.40 27.28 14.54
CA PRO A 214 3.82 26.35 13.58
C PRO A 214 4.73 26.18 12.37
N TYR A 215 4.71 25.00 11.76
CA TYR A 215 5.47 24.72 10.55
C TYR A 215 5.03 25.63 9.41
N VAL A 216 5.98 26.19 8.68
CA VAL A 216 5.74 27.01 7.48
C VAL A 216 6.14 26.19 6.26
N TRP A 217 5.16 25.83 5.45
CA TRP A 217 5.36 25.10 4.20
C TRP A 217 6.14 25.95 3.19
N LYS A 218 7.05 25.32 2.46
CA LYS A 218 7.95 25.98 1.50
C LYS A 218 7.63 25.61 0.06
N HIS A 219 7.01 24.45 -0.15
CA HIS A 219 6.75 23.92 -1.47
C HIS A 219 5.26 23.60 -1.63
N GLU A 220 4.71 24.04 -2.76
CA GLU A 220 3.39 23.61 -3.21
C GLU A 220 3.56 22.39 -4.11
N PHE A 221 2.68 21.40 -3.96
CA PHE A 221 2.70 20.17 -4.74
C PHE A 221 1.28 19.74 -5.10
N SER A 222 1.12 19.24 -6.34
CA SER A 222 -0.14 18.67 -6.80
C SER A 222 0.07 17.22 -7.26
N PRO A 223 -0.62 16.24 -6.65
CA PRO A 223 -0.52 14.85 -7.08
C PRO A 223 -1.03 14.60 -8.50
N ALA A 224 -1.84 15.50 -9.07
CA ALA A 224 -2.30 15.43 -10.46
C ALA A 224 -1.15 15.46 -11.49
N THR A 225 0.07 15.84 -11.09
CA THR A 225 1.27 15.77 -11.93
C THR A 225 1.83 14.36 -12.08
N ILE A 226 1.38 13.42 -11.25
CA ILE A 226 1.83 12.02 -11.29
C ILE A 226 0.95 11.25 -12.27
N THR A 227 1.44 11.02 -13.48
CA THR A 227 0.72 10.27 -14.52
C THR A 227 0.72 8.77 -14.29
N ALA A 228 1.81 8.24 -13.71
CA ALA A 228 1.94 6.86 -13.29
C ALA A 228 2.80 6.80 -12.01
N PRO A 229 2.32 6.22 -10.91
CA PRO A 229 3.07 6.19 -9.68
C PRO A 229 4.22 5.17 -9.76
N LEU A 230 5.44 5.66 -9.53
CA LEU A 230 6.64 4.88 -9.26
C LEU A 230 6.90 5.00 -7.76
N ILE A 231 6.43 4.01 -7.03
CA ILE A 231 6.31 4.07 -5.56
C ILE A 231 7.55 3.50 -4.90
N TYR A 232 8.14 4.28 -4.01
CA TYR A 232 9.14 3.82 -3.04
C TYR A 232 8.46 3.63 -1.69
N GLU A 233 8.18 2.37 -1.32
CA GLU A 233 7.60 2.01 -0.03
C GLU A 233 8.67 2.04 1.05
N SER A 234 8.39 2.64 2.21
CA SER A 234 9.41 2.81 3.25
C SER A 234 8.85 2.86 4.67
N HIS A 235 9.66 2.38 5.60
CA HIS A 235 9.47 2.54 7.03
C HIS A 235 10.47 3.55 7.57
N VAL A 236 9.99 4.67 8.11
CA VAL A 236 10.84 5.80 8.56
C VAL A 236 11.91 5.34 9.55
N GLY A 237 11.52 4.60 10.59
CA GLY A 237 12.43 4.16 11.64
C GLY A 237 13.56 3.22 11.18
N MET A 238 13.41 2.58 10.01
CA MET A 238 14.42 1.73 9.39
C MET A 238 15.31 2.46 8.38
N GLY A 239 15.03 3.74 8.11
CA GLY A 239 15.64 4.48 7.02
C GLY A 239 17.17 4.64 7.08
N GLY A 240 17.78 4.39 8.22
CA GLY A 240 19.21 4.56 8.39
C GLY A 240 19.99 3.26 8.60
N GLU A 241 21.31 3.39 8.64
CA GLU A 241 22.24 2.28 8.82
C GLU A 241 22.53 1.95 10.27
N ALA A 242 22.48 2.95 11.17
CA ALA A 242 22.68 2.73 12.60
C ALA A 242 21.56 1.85 13.17
N PRO A 243 21.86 0.84 14.02
CA PRO A 243 20.88 -0.09 14.55
C PRO A 243 20.03 0.56 15.67
N ARG A 244 19.20 1.51 15.30
CA ARG A 244 18.27 2.27 16.15
C ARG A 244 17.10 2.79 15.32
N VAL A 245 16.10 3.32 16.00
CA VAL A 245 15.02 4.06 15.32
C VAL A 245 15.57 5.35 14.71
N HIS A 246 15.28 5.58 13.43
CA HIS A 246 15.58 6.82 12.71
C HIS A 246 14.39 7.77 12.76
N THR A 247 14.70 9.07 12.64
CA THR A 247 13.72 10.15 12.76
C THR A 247 13.19 10.60 11.40
N TYR A 248 12.06 11.34 11.40
CA TYR A 248 11.52 12.00 10.21
C TYR A 248 12.57 12.90 9.53
N ARG A 249 13.34 13.67 10.30
CA ARG A 249 14.38 14.55 9.75
C ARG A 249 15.53 13.78 9.14
N GLU A 250 16.05 12.77 9.83
CA GLU A 250 17.11 11.92 9.28
C GLU A 250 16.67 11.23 7.99
N PHE A 251 15.43 10.79 7.93
CA PHE A 251 14.86 10.21 6.70
C PHE A 251 14.79 11.25 5.57
N ALA A 252 14.27 12.44 5.86
CA ALA A 252 14.18 13.54 4.90
C ALA A 252 15.55 13.93 4.34
N ASP A 253 16.56 14.04 5.21
CA ASP A 253 17.87 14.55 4.83
C ASP A 253 18.76 13.48 4.13
N SER A 254 18.56 12.19 4.44
CA SER A 254 19.45 11.12 3.95
C SER A 254 18.80 10.14 2.98
N VAL A 255 17.50 9.83 3.12
CA VAL A 255 16.82 8.83 2.29
C VAL A 255 16.10 9.46 1.10
N LEU A 256 15.36 10.56 1.29
CA LEU A 256 14.64 11.21 0.19
C LEU A 256 15.53 11.59 -1.02
N PRO A 257 16.76 12.11 -0.83
CA PRO A 257 17.66 12.35 -1.96
C PRO A 257 18.02 11.07 -2.73
N ARG A 258 18.09 9.91 -2.06
CA ARG A 258 18.33 8.62 -2.70
C ARG A 258 17.12 8.19 -3.53
N VAL A 259 15.92 8.33 -2.97
CA VAL A 259 14.64 8.04 -3.65
C VAL A 259 14.50 8.87 -4.92
N ALA A 260 14.75 10.19 -4.83
CA ALA A 260 14.73 11.09 -5.97
C ALA A 260 15.78 10.70 -7.05
N LYS A 261 17.01 10.39 -6.62
CA LYS A 261 18.10 9.97 -7.51
C LYS A 261 17.79 8.64 -8.21
N ALA A 262 17.13 7.71 -7.50
CA ALA A 262 16.70 6.43 -8.07
C ALA A 262 15.55 6.58 -9.09
N GLY A 263 14.93 7.75 -9.16
CA GLY A 263 13.91 8.07 -10.16
C GLY A 263 12.47 7.80 -9.71
N TYR A 264 12.22 7.50 -8.46
CA TYR A 264 10.85 7.36 -7.94
C TYR A 264 10.18 8.73 -7.83
N ASN A 265 8.86 8.76 -8.04
CA ASN A 265 8.05 9.98 -7.99
C ASN A 265 7.00 9.95 -6.87
N THR A 266 6.92 8.86 -6.13
CA THR A 266 5.95 8.66 -5.05
C THR A 266 6.62 7.94 -3.89
N LEU A 267 6.48 8.48 -2.67
CA LEU A 267 6.88 7.84 -1.43
C LEU A 267 5.63 7.28 -0.75
N GLN A 268 5.55 5.99 -0.50
CA GLN A 268 4.54 5.38 0.37
C GLN A 268 5.15 5.15 1.75
N MET A 269 4.66 5.89 2.73
CA MET A 269 5.09 5.72 4.11
C MET A 269 4.22 4.65 4.78
N MET A 270 4.84 3.54 5.20
CA MET A 270 4.19 2.56 6.09
C MET A 270 3.63 3.30 7.31
N ALA A 271 2.58 2.74 7.93
CA ALA A 271 1.76 3.43 8.92
C ALA A 271 2.58 4.24 9.96
N VAL A 272 2.46 5.56 9.90
CA VAL A 272 3.12 6.50 10.85
C VAL A 272 2.15 7.03 11.90
N GLN A 273 0.93 6.53 11.96
CA GLN A 273 0.01 6.80 13.06
C GLN A 273 0.57 6.21 14.35
N GLU A 274 0.30 6.83 15.50
CA GLU A 274 0.90 6.38 16.77
C GLU A 274 0.42 4.97 17.14
N HIS A 275 1.36 4.14 17.56
CA HIS A 275 1.15 2.73 17.88
C HIS A 275 1.99 2.33 19.09
N PRO A 276 1.51 1.46 20.00
CA PRO A 276 2.21 1.15 21.24
C PRO A 276 3.43 0.25 21.02
N TYR A 277 3.38 -0.66 20.03
CA TYR A 277 4.43 -1.65 19.78
C TYR A 277 5.16 -1.39 18.46
N TYR A 278 6.44 -1.08 18.54
CA TYR A 278 7.29 -0.78 17.39
C TYR A 278 7.33 -1.93 16.35
N GLY A 279 7.33 -3.17 16.83
CA GLY A 279 7.33 -4.36 15.98
C GLY A 279 6.02 -4.65 15.24
N SER A 280 4.97 -3.82 15.44
CA SER A 280 3.77 -3.84 14.60
C SER A 280 3.93 -3.06 13.30
N PHE A 281 5.09 -2.46 13.05
CA PHE A 281 5.41 -1.62 11.87
C PHE A 281 4.47 -0.42 11.68
N GLY A 282 3.67 -0.09 12.70
CA GLY A 282 2.63 0.92 12.66
C GLY A 282 1.22 0.38 12.42
N TYR A 283 1.05 -0.90 12.14
CA TYR A 283 -0.26 -1.46 11.80
C TYR A 283 -1.18 -1.74 13.01
N HIS A 284 -0.68 -1.65 14.24
CA HIS A 284 -1.52 -1.66 15.47
C HIS A 284 -1.75 -0.25 15.99
N VAL A 285 -2.52 0.55 15.24
CA VAL A 285 -2.78 1.96 15.56
C VAL A 285 -3.55 2.11 16.87
N SER A 286 -3.06 3.02 17.71
CA SER A 286 -3.71 3.41 18.97
C SER A 286 -4.26 4.85 18.94
N SER A 287 -3.56 5.79 18.31
CA SER A 287 -3.97 7.19 18.22
C SER A 287 -3.98 7.65 16.76
N PHE A 288 -5.16 7.67 16.16
CA PHE A 288 -5.36 7.88 14.72
C PHE A 288 -4.98 9.28 14.22
N PHE A 289 -5.02 10.30 15.09
CA PHE A 289 -4.71 11.70 14.73
C PHE A 289 -3.32 12.15 15.21
N ALA A 290 -2.50 11.24 15.72
CA ALA A 290 -1.16 11.55 16.19
C ALA A 290 -0.11 10.85 15.32
N PRO A 291 0.88 11.58 14.76
CA PRO A 291 2.05 10.94 14.15
C PRO A 291 2.90 10.25 15.23
N CYS A 292 3.53 9.14 14.86
CA CYS A 292 4.34 8.33 15.76
C CYS A 292 5.46 9.16 16.38
N SER A 293 5.43 9.23 17.71
CA SER A 293 6.35 10.07 18.49
C SER A 293 7.78 9.54 18.52
N ARG A 294 7.98 8.25 18.22
CA ARG A 294 9.32 7.63 18.10
C ARG A 294 10.13 8.20 16.95
N PHE A 295 9.48 8.70 15.91
CA PHE A 295 10.15 9.24 14.72
C PHE A 295 10.38 10.76 14.80
N GLY A 296 9.77 11.45 15.78
CA GLY A 296 9.92 12.89 15.95
C GLY A 296 8.65 13.62 16.32
N THR A 297 8.59 14.89 15.99
CA THR A 297 7.45 15.79 16.23
C THR A 297 6.52 15.85 15.01
N PRO A 298 5.30 16.36 15.16
CA PRO A 298 4.43 16.67 14.00
C PRO A 298 5.10 17.60 12.98
N GLU A 299 5.87 18.59 13.44
CA GLU A 299 6.62 19.51 12.57
C GLU A 299 7.75 18.81 11.81
N ASP A 300 8.36 17.77 12.41
CA ASP A 300 9.38 16.96 11.72
C ASP A 300 8.77 16.12 10.58
N LEU A 301 7.56 15.61 10.77
CA LEU A 301 6.81 14.94 9.69
C LEU A 301 6.44 15.92 8.58
N LYS A 302 5.98 17.13 8.93
CA LYS A 302 5.73 18.21 7.93
C LYS A 302 7.00 18.56 7.16
N TYR A 303 8.14 18.65 7.84
CA TYR A 303 9.44 18.87 7.20
C TYR A 303 9.78 17.76 6.19
N LEU A 304 9.52 16.49 6.53
CA LEU A 304 9.77 15.37 5.62
C LEU A 304 8.90 15.50 4.36
N ILE A 305 7.60 15.75 4.53
CA ILE A 305 6.66 15.86 3.39
C ILE A 305 6.99 17.06 2.53
N ASP A 306 7.26 18.22 3.14
CA ASP A 306 7.66 19.44 2.42
C ASP A 306 8.97 19.24 1.63
N THR A 307 9.94 18.50 2.20
CA THR A 307 11.18 18.13 1.51
C THR A 307 10.90 17.20 0.32
N ALA A 308 10.01 16.22 0.48
CA ALA A 308 9.60 15.34 -0.62
C ALA A 308 8.93 16.12 -1.75
N HIS A 309 8.03 17.05 -1.43
CA HIS A 309 7.39 17.95 -2.40
C HIS A 309 8.41 18.81 -3.15
N GLY A 310 9.42 19.34 -2.44
CA GLY A 310 10.53 20.08 -3.05
C GLY A 310 11.37 19.25 -4.02
N LEU A 311 11.37 17.94 -3.89
CA LEU A 311 12.01 16.99 -4.79
C LEU A 311 11.08 16.47 -5.92
N GLY A 312 9.82 16.93 -5.95
CA GLY A 312 8.83 16.47 -6.92
C GLY A 312 8.26 15.08 -6.62
N ILE A 313 8.26 14.66 -5.35
CA ILE A 313 7.80 13.34 -4.89
C ILE A 313 6.47 13.50 -4.15
N ALA A 314 5.42 12.82 -4.62
CA ALA A 314 4.16 12.66 -3.90
C ALA A 314 4.35 11.81 -2.64
N VAL A 315 3.61 12.09 -1.57
CA VAL A 315 3.70 11.31 -0.33
C VAL A 315 2.36 10.68 0.01
N LEU A 316 2.32 9.34 0.07
CA LEU A 316 1.16 8.57 0.46
C LEU A 316 1.30 8.08 1.90
N LEU A 317 0.19 8.11 2.65
CA LEU A 317 0.11 7.48 3.96
C LEU A 317 -0.50 6.08 3.83
N ASP A 318 0.14 5.12 4.43
CA ASP A 318 -0.46 3.82 4.69
C ASP A 318 -1.43 3.96 5.87
N VAL A 319 -2.74 3.95 5.57
CA VAL A 319 -3.80 4.22 6.55
C VAL A 319 -4.47 2.93 6.98
N VAL A 320 -4.48 2.69 8.30
CA VAL A 320 -5.06 1.49 8.90
C VAL A 320 -6.49 1.80 9.38
N HIS A 321 -7.47 1.65 8.50
CA HIS A 321 -8.89 1.79 8.83
C HIS A 321 -9.64 0.46 8.83
N SER A 322 -8.93 -0.63 8.58
CA SER A 322 -9.45 -2.00 8.67
C SER A 322 -9.60 -2.47 10.12
N HIS A 323 -8.72 -2.01 11.01
CA HIS A 323 -8.70 -2.45 12.41
C HIS A 323 -7.99 -1.44 13.32
N ALA A 324 -8.00 -1.72 14.63
CA ALA A 324 -7.27 -0.97 15.64
C ALA A 324 -6.68 -1.93 16.70
N VAL A 325 -5.68 -1.46 17.42
CA VAL A 325 -5.06 -2.24 18.50
C VAL A 325 -6.09 -2.62 19.59
N LYS A 326 -5.95 -3.80 20.17
CA LYS A 326 -6.79 -4.26 21.30
C LYS A 326 -6.51 -3.57 22.63
N ASN A 327 -5.38 -2.88 22.75
CA ASN A 327 -4.95 -2.25 23.99
C ASN A 327 -6.01 -1.27 24.51
N MET A 328 -6.43 -1.47 25.76
CA MET A 328 -7.41 -0.59 26.40
C MET A 328 -6.78 0.69 26.95
N ALA A 329 -5.51 0.68 27.32
CA ALA A 329 -4.85 1.85 27.88
C ALA A 329 -4.52 2.90 26.82
N GLU A 330 -4.02 2.46 25.64
CA GLU A 330 -3.53 3.33 24.58
C GLU A 330 -4.57 3.55 23.47
N GLY A 331 -5.34 2.49 23.14
CA GLY A 331 -6.23 2.48 21.96
C GLY A 331 -7.70 2.83 22.27
N LEU A 332 -8.55 2.58 21.29
CA LEU A 332 -10.00 2.88 21.36
C LEU A 332 -10.84 1.74 21.96
N ASN A 333 -10.24 0.56 22.21
CA ASN A 333 -10.95 -0.60 22.71
C ASN A 333 -11.56 -0.33 24.09
N ASN A 334 -12.84 -0.63 24.25
CA ASN A 334 -13.62 -0.42 25.49
C ASN A 334 -13.47 1.01 26.05
N PHE A 335 -13.52 2.01 25.17
CA PHE A 335 -13.19 3.39 25.52
C PHE A 335 -14.17 4.00 26.53
N ASP A 336 -15.48 3.83 26.30
CA ASP A 336 -16.56 4.31 27.19
C ASP A 336 -17.13 3.21 28.12
N GLY A 337 -16.53 2.03 28.12
CA GLY A 337 -16.96 0.89 28.94
C GLY A 337 -18.08 0.04 28.32
N SER A 338 -18.50 0.33 27.07
CA SER A 338 -19.49 -0.49 26.35
C SER A 338 -18.88 -1.65 25.55
N GLY A 339 -17.60 -1.54 25.23
CA GLY A 339 -16.89 -2.52 24.39
C GLY A 339 -17.15 -2.39 22.88
N HIS A 340 -18.17 -1.63 22.47
CA HIS A 340 -18.61 -1.52 21.08
C HIS A 340 -18.86 -0.07 20.61
N GLN A 341 -18.24 0.92 21.25
CA GLN A 341 -18.37 2.33 20.85
C GLN A 341 -17.89 2.55 19.41
N TYR A 342 -16.69 2.08 19.09
CA TYR A 342 -16.08 2.20 17.76
C TYR A 342 -16.17 0.90 16.94
N PHE A 343 -16.34 -0.24 17.59
CA PHE A 343 -16.17 -1.56 17.01
C PHE A 343 -17.49 -2.32 16.99
N HIS A 344 -17.58 -3.36 16.16
CA HIS A 344 -18.70 -4.28 16.22
C HIS A 344 -18.80 -4.92 17.60
N ASP A 345 -20.02 -5.23 18.03
CA ASP A 345 -20.27 -5.98 19.25
C ASP A 345 -19.94 -7.48 19.05
N GLY A 346 -19.49 -8.10 20.14
CA GLY A 346 -19.19 -9.52 20.15
C GLY A 346 -18.07 -9.95 19.20
N PRO A 347 -18.11 -11.20 18.68
CA PRO A 347 -17.04 -11.77 17.86
C PRO A 347 -16.74 -11.04 16.56
N LEU A 348 -17.72 -10.34 15.97
CA LEU A 348 -17.51 -9.53 14.75
C LEU A 348 -16.54 -8.35 14.99
N GLY A 349 -16.47 -7.89 16.24
CA GLY A 349 -15.55 -6.83 16.63
C GLY A 349 -14.10 -7.28 16.83
N ASP A 350 -13.79 -8.57 16.70
CA ASP A 350 -12.45 -9.12 16.83
C ASP A 350 -11.90 -9.58 15.47
N HIS A 351 -10.63 -9.28 15.20
CA HIS A 351 -9.89 -9.81 14.08
C HIS A 351 -8.96 -10.93 14.57
N PRO A 352 -9.35 -12.21 14.44
CA PRO A 352 -8.59 -13.30 15.05
C PRO A 352 -7.19 -13.50 14.46
N GLY A 353 -7.02 -13.18 13.17
CA GLY A 353 -5.74 -13.32 12.47
C GLY A 353 -4.70 -12.27 12.86
N TRP A 354 -5.15 -11.05 13.25
CA TRP A 354 -4.26 -9.91 13.54
C TRP A 354 -4.31 -9.47 15.00
N ASP A 355 -5.02 -10.19 15.85
CA ASP A 355 -5.19 -9.86 17.29
C ASP A 355 -5.58 -8.39 17.52
N SER A 356 -6.59 -7.89 16.80
CA SER A 356 -7.02 -6.50 16.74
C SER A 356 -8.55 -6.36 16.79
N LYS A 357 -9.05 -5.13 16.82
CA LYS A 357 -10.51 -4.81 16.84
C LYS A 357 -10.95 -4.27 15.48
N CYS A 358 -12.14 -4.71 15.01
CA CYS A 358 -12.72 -4.30 13.72
C CYS A 358 -13.77 -3.21 13.92
N PHE A 359 -13.66 -2.11 13.16
CA PHE A 359 -14.59 -1.00 13.20
C PHE A 359 -16.00 -1.37 12.76
N ASP A 360 -17.01 -0.77 13.39
CA ASP A 360 -18.41 -0.83 12.96
C ASP A 360 -18.72 0.32 12.00
N TYR A 361 -18.52 0.08 10.71
CA TYR A 361 -18.79 1.07 9.65
C TYR A 361 -20.30 1.39 9.51
N GLY A 362 -21.19 0.62 10.14
CA GLY A 362 -22.62 0.88 10.21
C GLY A 362 -22.98 2.11 11.04
N ARG A 363 -22.10 2.50 11.99
CA ARG A 363 -22.32 3.68 12.85
C ARG A 363 -21.90 4.98 12.16
N PRO A 364 -22.80 5.96 12.04
CA PRO A 364 -22.46 7.25 11.42
C PRO A 364 -21.30 7.97 12.10
N GLU A 365 -21.20 7.89 13.44
CA GLU A 365 -20.13 8.52 14.22
C GLU A 365 -18.77 7.88 13.94
N VAL A 366 -18.72 6.56 13.75
CA VAL A 366 -17.49 5.84 13.39
C VAL A 366 -17.08 6.20 11.96
N ARG A 367 -18.00 6.24 11.01
CA ARG A 367 -17.71 6.72 9.66
C ARG A 367 -17.20 8.16 9.67
N GLN A 368 -17.84 9.06 10.46
CA GLN A 368 -17.39 10.44 10.60
C GLN A 368 -15.98 10.53 11.20
N PHE A 369 -15.67 9.71 12.21
CA PHE A 369 -14.35 9.63 12.81
C PHE A 369 -13.28 9.25 11.77
N LEU A 370 -13.50 8.18 11.01
CA LEU A 370 -12.58 7.69 10.00
C LEU A 370 -12.45 8.65 8.80
N LEU A 371 -13.56 9.23 8.32
CA LEU A 371 -13.52 10.26 7.26
C LEU A 371 -12.81 11.54 7.74
N SER A 372 -13.02 11.93 9.01
CA SER A 372 -12.30 13.06 9.61
C SER A 372 -10.81 12.80 9.73
N ASN A 373 -10.41 11.53 9.88
CA ASN A 373 -9.00 11.13 9.89
C ASN A 373 -8.36 11.29 8.50
N ILE A 374 -9.03 10.86 7.44
CA ILE A 374 -8.60 11.13 6.04
C ILE A 374 -8.39 12.64 5.82
N ARG A 375 -9.40 13.44 6.16
CA ARG A 375 -9.31 14.89 6.00
C ARG A 375 -8.14 15.48 6.79
N TYR A 376 -7.95 15.04 8.04
CA TYR A 376 -6.87 15.53 8.91
C TYR A 376 -5.49 15.33 8.28
N TRP A 377 -5.21 14.14 7.77
CA TRP A 377 -3.92 13.85 7.16
C TRP A 377 -3.66 14.64 5.87
N ILE A 378 -4.71 14.90 5.08
CA ILE A 378 -4.59 15.76 3.89
C ILE A 378 -4.39 17.23 4.28
N GLU A 379 -5.22 17.79 5.18
CA GLU A 379 -5.18 19.23 5.51
C GLU A 379 -4.01 19.61 6.41
N GLU A 380 -3.69 18.79 7.41
CA GLU A 380 -2.66 19.12 8.40
C GLU A 380 -1.25 18.75 7.93
N PHE A 381 -1.09 17.65 7.20
CA PHE A 381 0.20 17.13 6.80
C PHE A 381 0.44 17.15 5.28
N HIS A 382 -0.52 17.56 4.49
CA HIS A 382 -0.42 17.65 3.03
C HIS A 382 -0.14 16.32 2.30
N PHE A 383 -0.52 15.18 2.87
CA PHE A 383 -0.43 13.91 2.14
C PHE A 383 -1.15 13.98 0.80
N ASP A 384 -0.61 13.28 -0.20
CA ASP A 384 -1.06 13.28 -1.60
C ASP A 384 -1.95 12.08 -1.92
N GLY A 385 -2.27 11.29 -0.92
CA GLY A 385 -3.12 10.13 -1.05
C GLY A 385 -2.85 9.09 0.02
N PHE A 386 -3.42 7.90 -0.19
CA PHE A 386 -3.40 6.83 0.81
C PHE A 386 -3.26 5.46 0.15
N ARG A 387 -2.56 4.55 0.83
CA ARG A 387 -2.75 3.11 0.70
C ARG A 387 -3.62 2.66 1.87
N PHE A 388 -4.75 2.04 1.57
CA PHE A 388 -5.66 1.47 2.57
C PHE A 388 -5.22 0.04 2.89
N ASP A 389 -4.79 -0.15 4.14
CA ASP A 389 -4.38 -1.43 4.69
C ASP A 389 -5.57 -2.36 4.87
N GLY A 390 -5.41 -3.64 4.50
CA GLY A 390 -6.33 -4.71 4.81
C GLY A 390 -7.75 -4.53 4.25
N VAL A 391 -7.93 -3.98 3.06
CA VAL A 391 -9.25 -3.73 2.46
C VAL A 391 -10.06 -5.02 2.34
N THR A 392 -9.46 -6.17 2.01
CA THR A 392 -10.15 -7.45 2.04
C THR A 392 -10.80 -7.74 3.39
N SER A 393 -10.11 -7.43 4.48
CA SER A 393 -10.64 -7.61 5.85
C SER A 393 -11.81 -6.67 6.16
N MET A 394 -11.91 -5.52 5.49
CA MET A 394 -13.04 -4.60 5.59
C MET A 394 -14.25 -5.11 4.80
N LEU A 395 -14.02 -5.55 3.56
CA LEU A 395 -15.05 -5.92 2.59
C LEU A 395 -15.90 -7.13 3.02
N TYR A 396 -15.36 -8.00 3.90
CA TYR A 396 -16.01 -9.28 4.23
C TYR A 396 -16.02 -9.56 5.74
N TYR A 397 -17.14 -10.07 6.25
CA TYR A 397 -17.23 -10.51 7.64
C TYR A 397 -16.33 -11.71 7.96
N SER A 398 -16.03 -12.56 6.97
CA SER A 398 -15.02 -13.62 7.07
C SER A 398 -13.58 -13.10 7.18
N ARG A 399 -13.36 -11.79 7.06
CA ARG A 399 -12.03 -11.14 7.05
C ARG A 399 -11.11 -11.67 5.95
N GLY A 400 -11.67 -12.15 4.84
CA GLY A 400 -10.92 -12.76 3.74
C GLY A 400 -10.51 -14.22 3.99
N ASN A 401 -10.96 -14.84 5.09
CA ASN A 401 -10.65 -16.23 5.44
C ASN A 401 -11.47 -17.23 4.63
N LYS A 402 -11.54 -17.03 3.32
CA LYS A 402 -12.22 -17.92 2.37
C LYS A 402 -11.57 -17.81 0.98
N SER A 403 -11.89 -18.75 0.10
CA SER A 403 -11.54 -18.66 -1.32
C SER A 403 -12.58 -17.80 -2.05
N PHE A 404 -12.13 -17.01 -3.02
CA PHE A 404 -12.96 -16.22 -3.91
C PHE A 404 -12.94 -16.89 -5.30
N GLY A 405 -13.82 -17.87 -5.50
CA GLY A 405 -13.87 -18.71 -6.71
C GLY A 405 -15.00 -18.37 -7.68
N SER A 406 -15.95 -17.54 -7.23
CA SER A 406 -17.11 -17.15 -8.03
C SER A 406 -17.53 -15.70 -7.76
N TYR A 407 -18.31 -15.11 -8.68
CA TYR A 407 -18.85 -13.76 -8.47
C TYR A 407 -19.82 -13.68 -7.28
N GLU A 408 -20.48 -14.78 -6.89
CA GLU A 408 -21.32 -14.83 -5.68
C GLU A 408 -20.55 -14.48 -4.40
N ASP A 409 -19.25 -14.78 -4.34
CA ASP A 409 -18.42 -14.49 -3.19
C ASP A 409 -18.31 -12.99 -2.86
N TYR A 410 -18.51 -12.13 -3.85
CA TYR A 410 -18.42 -10.67 -3.72
C TYR A 410 -19.73 -9.98 -3.37
N PHE A 411 -20.88 -10.68 -3.56
CA PHE A 411 -22.20 -10.08 -3.44
C PHE A 411 -23.13 -10.82 -2.45
N GLY A 412 -22.64 -11.91 -1.84
CA GLY A 412 -23.37 -12.70 -0.87
C GLY A 412 -23.39 -12.09 0.53
N ALA A 413 -23.96 -12.83 1.49
CA ALA A 413 -24.15 -12.37 2.88
C ALA A 413 -22.85 -12.11 3.67
N ASP A 414 -21.70 -12.55 3.17
CA ASP A 414 -20.40 -12.31 3.78
C ASP A 414 -19.85 -10.88 3.47
N ALA A 415 -20.37 -10.22 2.45
CA ALA A 415 -19.94 -8.86 2.10
C ALA A 415 -20.49 -7.84 3.12
N ASP A 416 -19.61 -6.96 3.62
CA ASP A 416 -19.99 -5.85 4.49
C ASP A 416 -20.34 -4.60 3.66
N ASP A 417 -21.62 -4.43 3.35
CA ASP A 417 -22.09 -3.29 2.55
C ASP A 417 -21.86 -1.94 3.26
N MET A 418 -21.70 -1.90 4.60
CA MET A 418 -21.39 -0.68 5.33
C MET A 418 -19.91 -0.30 5.21
N ALA A 419 -19.01 -1.27 5.18
CA ALA A 419 -17.60 -1.03 4.86
C ALA A 419 -17.44 -0.56 3.40
N ILE A 420 -18.18 -1.17 2.46
CA ILE A 420 -18.21 -0.73 1.06
C ILE A 420 -18.70 0.71 0.94
N LEU A 421 -19.76 1.08 1.66
CA LEU A 421 -20.26 2.45 1.75
C LEU A 421 -19.18 3.41 2.28
N TYR A 422 -18.52 3.03 3.39
CA TYR A 422 -17.42 3.83 3.95
C TYR A 422 -16.30 4.05 2.93
N LEU A 423 -15.84 3.01 2.24
CA LEU A 423 -14.77 3.09 1.24
C LEU A 423 -15.14 3.99 0.05
N LYS A 424 -16.39 3.95 -0.42
CA LYS A 424 -16.90 4.88 -1.44
C LYS A 424 -16.87 6.33 -0.95
N LEU A 425 -17.35 6.59 0.28
CA LEU A 425 -17.31 7.92 0.88
C LEU A 425 -15.87 8.42 1.06
N ALA A 426 -14.96 7.55 1.49
CA ALA A 426 -13.54 7.87 1.66
C ALA A 426 -12.88 8.22 0.32
N SER A 427 -13.10 7.40 -0.73
CA SER A 427 -12.57 7.66 -2.07
C SER A 427 -13.08 8.99 -2.63
N LYS A 428 -14.39 9.28 -2.49
CA LYS A 428 -14.96 10.56 -2.90
C LYS A 428 -14.35 11.71 -2.11
N LEU A 429 -14.28 11.61 -0.77
CA LEU A 429 -13.72 12.64 0.09
C LEU A 429 -12.28 13.01 -0.27
N ILE A 430 -11.45 12.00 -0.57
CA ILE A 430 -10.06 12.20 -0.98
C ILE A 430 -9.99 13.07 -2.24
N GLN A 431 -10.81 12.76 -3.25
CA GLN A 431 -10.84 13.52 -4.50
C GLN A 431 -11.44 14.92 -4.32
N ASP A 432 -12.45 15.08 -3.46
CA ASP A 432 -13.04 16.38 -3.15
C ASP A 432 -12.06 17.32 -2.42
N LEU A 433 -11.20 16.75 -1.56
CA LEU A 433 -10.19 17.50 -0.80
C LEU A 433 -8.94 17.81 -1.63
N LYS A 434 -8.48 16.85 -2.43
CA LYS A 434 -7.22 16.96 -3.17
C LYS A 434 -7.36 16.27 -4.54
N PRO A 435 -7.85 16.98 -5.57
CA PRO A 435 -8.02 16.43 -6.91
C PRO A 435 -6.72 15.80 -7.46
N GLY A 436 -6.83 14.58 -7.97
CA GLY A 436 -5.68 13.80 -8.43
C GLY A 436 -4.93 13.05 -7.33
N ALA A 437 -5.40 13.09 -6.08
CA ALA A 437 -4.84 12.29 -5.01
C ALA A 437 -4.95 10.78 -5.31
N ILE A 438 -3.93 10.03 -4.91
CA ILE A 438 -3.81 8.61 -5.22
C ILE A 438 -4.43 7.78 -4.07
N ALA A 439 -5.42 6.95 -4.39
CA ALA A 439 -6.02 6.00 -3.45
C ALA A 439 -5.72 4.57 -3.91
N ILE A 440 -4.98 3.81 -3.10
CA ILE A 440 -4.58 2.43 -3.38
C ILE A 440 -5.26 1.50 -2.40
N ALA A 441 -5.88 0.43 -2.89
CA ALA A 441 -6.46 -0.61 -2.04
C ALA A 441 -5.54 -1.82 -1.95
N GLU A 442 -5.26 -2.26 -0.73
CA GLU A 442 -4.71 -3.59 -0.49
C GLU A 442 -5.86 -4.60 -0.44
N ASP A 443 -6.09 -5.28 -1.55
CA ASP A 443 -7.17 -6.26 -1.67
C ASP A 443 -6.72 -7.52 -2.39
N MET A 444 -6.79 -8.65 -1.68
CA MET A 444 -6.51 -10.00 -2.20
C MET A 444 -7.72 -10.66 -2.84
N SER A 445 -8.94 -10.19 -2.53
CA SER A 445 -10.17 -10.88 -2.94
C SER A 445 -10.41 -10.80 -4.46
N GLY A 446 -9.88 -9.75 -5.11
CA GLY A 446 -10.17 -9.46 -6.49
C GLY A 446 -11.59 -8.91 -6.70
N MET A 447 -12.18 -8.19 -5.74
CA MET A 447 -13.53 -7.64 -5.83
C MET A 447 -13.73 -6.83 -7.10
N PRO A 448 -14.76 -7.15 -7.92
CA PRO A 448 -15.07 -6.40 -9.15
C PRO A 448 -15.46 -4.95 -8.85
N GLY A 449 -14.93 -4.01 -9.64
CA GLY A 449 -15.28 -2.59 -9.54
C GLY A 449 -14.54 -1.84 -8.44
N LEU A 450 -13.57 -2.46 -7.73
CA LEU A 450 -12.83 -1.78 -6.68
C LEU A 450 -12.15 -0.50 -7.20
N CYS A 451 -11.54 -0.57 -8.39
CA CYS A 451 -10.86 0.55 -9.05
C CYS A 451 -11.66 1.16 -10.22
N ARG A 452 -12.99 1.04 -10.17
CA ARG A 452 -13.89 1.71 -11.12
C ARG A 452 -14.53 2.94 -10.48
N PRO A 453 -14.89 3.97 -11.27
CA PRO A 453 -15.63 5.12 -10.77
C PRO A 453 -16.90 4.73 -10.00
N ILE A 454 -17.25 5.49 -8.97
CA ILE A 454 -18.44 5.24 -8.16
C ILE A 454 -19.71 5.30 -9.03
N VAL A 455 -19.76 6.23 -9.98
CA VAL A 455 -20.88 6.39 -10.92
C VAL A 455 -21.06 5.19 -11.86
N ASP A 456 -19.99 4.45 -12.12
CA ASP A 456 -20.02 3.23 -12.94
C ASP A 456 -20.50 1.99 -12.15
N GLY A 457 -20.65 2.11 -10.83
CA GLY A 457 -20.94 1.01 -9.89
C GLY A 457 -19.75 0.57 -9.03
N GLY A 458 -18.58 1.20 -9.22
CA GLY A 458 -17.35 0.90 -8.49
C GLY A 458 -17.21 1.54 -7.11
N LEU A 459 -16.00 1.40 -6.51
CA LEU A 459 -15.67 1.95 -5.19
C LEU A 459 -14.82 3.24 -5.26
N GLY A 460 -14.25 3.57 -6.42
CA GLY A 460 -13.53 4.83 -6.64
C GLY A 460 -12.05 4.82 -6.26
N PHE A 461 -11.43 3.66 -5.98
CA PHE A 461 -9.98 3.61 -5.80
C PHE A 461 -9.25 3.87 -7.12
N SER A 462 -8.06 4.50 -7.02
CA SER A 462 -7.20 4.72 -8.19
C SER A 462 -6.55 3.42 -8.66
N PHE A 463 -6.08 2.63 -7.70
CA PHE A 463 -5.32 1.40 -7.95
C PHE A 463 -5.63 0.33 -6.90
N ARG A 464 -5.38 -0.92 -7.29
CA ARG A 464 -5.26 -2.08 -6.41
C ARG A 464 -3.82 -2.58 -6.40
N LEU A 465 -3.31 -3.09 -5.28
CA LEU A 465 -2.05 -3.82 -5.26
C LEU A 465 -2.19 -5.17 -5.98
N ALA A 466 -1.24 -5.51 -6.85
CA ALA A 466 -1.22 -6.78 -7.57
C ALA A 466 -0.62 -7.90 -6.69
N MET A 467 -1.25 -8.18 -5.53
CA MET A 467 -0.71 -9.01 -4.45
C MET A 467 -0.36 -10.46 -4.85
N GLY A 468 -1.03 -11.01 -5.86
CA GLY A 468 -0.71 -12.36 -6.36
C GLY A 468 0.66 -12.46 -7.04
N ILE A 469 1.25 -11.36 -7.49
CA ILE A 469 2.55 -11.36 -8.20
C ILE A 469 3.72 -11.66 -7.26
N PRO A 470 3.94 -10.93 -6.15
CA PRO A 470 5.04 -11.20 -5.25
C PRO A 470 4.94 -12.59 -4.60
N ASP A 471 3.74 -13.01 -4.22
CA ASP A 471 3.52 -14.35 -3.67
C ASP A 471 3.88 -15.46 -4.67
N TYR A 472 3.57 -15.24 -5.95
CA TYR A 472 3.97 -16.17 -7.02
C TYR A 472 5.49 -16.22 -7.18
N TRP A 473 6.19 -15.07 -7.18
CA TRP A 473 7.64 -15.03 -7.28
C TRP A 473 8.32 -15.77 -6.11
N ILE A 474 7.88 -15.50 -4.88
CA ILE A 474 8.42 -16.20 -3.70
C ILE A 474 8.16 -17.70 -3.78
N LYS A 475 6.94 -18.11 -4.12
CA LYS A 475 6.58 -19.53 -4.29
C LYS A 475 7.43 -20.20 -5.38
N LEU A 476 7.61 -19.53 -6.52
CA LEU A 476 8.40 -20.04 -7.64
C LEU A 476 9.87 -20.22 -7.24
N LEU A 477 10.48 -19.22 -6.62
CA LEU A 477 11.88 -19.27 -6.17
C LEU A 477 12.12 -20.30 -5.06
N LYS A 478 11.11 -20.52 -4.21
CA LYS A 478 11.20 -21.44 -3.06
C LYS A 478 11.05 -22.91 -3.45
N HIS A 479 10.24 -23.20 -4.47
CA HIS A 479 9.80 -24.57 -4.77
C HIS A 479 10.18 -25.07 -6.15
N SER A 480 10.67 -24.23 -7.07
CA SER A 480 10.94 -24.59 -8.45
C SER A 480 12.33 -24.14 -8.87
N ARG A 481 13.02 -25.00 -9.64
CA ARG A 481 14.30 -24.63 -10.26
C ARG A 481 14.02 -23.77 -11.51
N ASP A 482 14.98 -22.93 -11.91
CA ASP A 482 14.83 -22.01 -13.06
C ASP A 482 14.40 -22.74 -14.34
N GLU A 483 14.98 -23.91 -14.60
CA GLU A 483 14.70 -24.73 -15.79
C GLU A 483 13.26 -25.27 -15.84
N ASP A 484 12.60 -25.36 -14.69
CA ASP A 484 11.25 -25.92 -14.55
C ASP A 484 10.15 -24.84 -14.67
N TRP A 485 10.51 -23.55 -14.75
CA TRP A 485 9.54 -22.47 -14.85
C TRP A 485 8.71 -22.55 -16.12
N ASN A 486 7.38 -22.40 -16.01
CA ASN A 486 6.46 -22.39 -17.13
C ASN A 486 6.17 -20.96 -17.57
N MET A 487 6.44 -20.64 -18.82
CA MET A 487 6.29 -19.29 -19.37
C MET A 487 4.83 -18.87 -19.55
N GLY A 488 3.94 -19.83 -19.84
CA GLY A 488 2.51 -19.58 -19.93
C GLY A 488 1.89 -19.26 -18.56
N GLU A 489 2.26 -20.01 -17.52
CA GLU A 489 1.85 -19.74 -16.15
C GLU A 489 2.36 -18.38 -15.69
N LEU A 490 3.65 -18.09 -15.94
CA LEU A 490 4.26 -16.82 -15.61
C LEU A 490 3.52 -15.64 -16.26
N TRP A 491 3.23 -15.73 -17.55
CA TRP A 491 2.41 -14.73 -18.25
C TRP A 491 1.04 -14.60 -17.60
N GLY A 492 0.35 -15.73 -17.36
CA GLY A 492 -0.98 -15.76 -16.80
C GLY A 492 -1.08 -15.06 -15.45
N VAL A 493 -0.09 -15.25 -14.57
CA VAL A 493 -0.06 -14.60 -13.24
C VAL A 493 0.28 -13.12 -13.36
N LEU A 494 1.32 -12.76 -14.12
CA LEU A 494 1.77 -11.37 -14.22
C LEU A 494 0.75 -10.46 -14.94
N ALA A 495 0.04 -10.99 -15.94
CA ALA A 495 -0.94 -10.23 -16.70
C ALA A 495 -2.37 -10.32 -16.13
N ASN A 496 -2.59 -11.09 -15.05
CA ASN A 496 -3.92 -11.29 -14.47
C ASN A 496 -4.41 -10.03 -13.78
N ARG A 497 -5.50 -9.45 -14.31
CA ARG A 497 -6.15 -8.27 -13.75
C ARG A 497 -7.62 -8.19 -14.15
N ARG A 498 -8.41 -7.43 -13.39
CA ARG A 498 -9.78 -7.09 -13.78
C ARG A 498 -9.76 -6.09 -14.94
N HIS A 499 -10.65 -6.30 -15.91
CA HIS A 499 -10.79 -5.40 -17.05
C HIS A 499 -11.15 -3.97 -16.60
N GLY A 500 -10.40 -2.98 -17.08
CA GLY A 500 -10.64 -1.56 -16.77
C GLY A 500 -10.30 -1.15 -15.33
N GLU A 501 -9.63 -2.01 -14.56
CA GLU A 501 -9.13 -1.68 -13.23
C GLU A 501 -7.59 -1.61 -13.23
N ALA A 502 -7.05 -0.50 -12.70
CA ALA A 502 -5.63 -0.26 -12.65
C ALA A 502 -4.99 -0.94 -11.42
N THR A 503 -3.76 -1.45 -11.61
CA THR A 503 -3.02 -2.15 -10.56
C THR A 503 -1.63 -1.55 -10.36
N ILE A 504 -1.12 -1.65 -9.12
CA ILE A 504 0.29 -1.42 -8.81
C ILE A 504 1.02 -2.74 -8.85
N ALA A 505 1.93 -2.89 -9.81
CA ALA A 505 2.79 -4.06 -9.93
C ALA A 505 3.97 -3.97 -8.96
N TYR A 506 4.41 -5.10 -8.42
CA TYR A 506 5.63 -5.21 -7.62
C TYR A 506 6.13 -6.64 -7.56
N ALA A 507 7.43 -6.80 -7.44
CA ALA A 507 8.04 -8.10 -7.31
C ALA A 507 8.09 -8.57 -5.85
N GLU A 508 8.23 -7.61 -4.92
CA GLU A 508 8.16 -7.79 -3.48
C GLU A 508 7.86 -6.46 -2.78
N SER A 509 7.20 -6.50 -1.63
CA SER A 509 6.95 -5.39 -0.70
C SER A 509 7.59 -5.67 0.66
N HIS A 510 7.19 -4.92 1.70
CA HIS A 510 7.60 -5.22 3.07
C HIS A 510 7.09 -6.59 3.55
N ASP A 511 5.93 -7.07 3.10
CA ASP A 511 5.28 -8.30 3.58
C ASP A 511 6.13 -9.54 3.34
N GLN A 512 6.72 -9.68 2.15
CA GLN A 512 7.51 -10.87 1.80
C GLN A 512 8.78 -10.99 2.67
N ALA A 513 9.35 -9.86 3.09
CA ALA A 513 10.54 -9.84 3.93
C ALA A 513 10.24 -9.99 5.44
N LEU A 514 9.02 -9.59 5.89
CA LEU A 514 8.67 -9.45 7.30
C LEU A 514 8.10 -10.72 7.94
N VAL A 515 7.38 -11.54 7.19
CA VAL A 515 6.61 -12.66 7.74
C VAL A 515 7.49 -13.94 7.93
N GLY A 516 8.79 -13.76 8.12
CA GLY A 516 9.73 -14.87 8.34
C GLY A 516 10.18 -15.56 7.05
N ASP A 517 9.89 -14.95 5.91
CA ASP A 517 10.43 -15.37 4.62
C ASP A 517 11.63 -14.49 4.21
N LYS A 518 12.18 -14.70 3.03
CA LYS A 518 13.37 -14.03 2.52
C LYS A 518 13.00 -13.05 1.41
N THR A 519 13.78 -11.97 1.26
CA THR A 519 13.71 -11.11 0.08
C THR A 519 14.00 -11.90 -1.21
N LEU A 520 13.56 -11.40 -2.37
CA LEU A 520 13.90 -11.98 -3.67
C LEU A 520 15.40 -12.15 -3.83
N ALA A 521 16.18 -11.12 -3.51
CA ALA A 521 17.64 -11.20 -3.60
C ALA A 521 18.20 -12.32 -2.71
N PHE A 522 17.66 -12.48 -1.51
CA PHE A 522 18.12 -13.51 -0.60
C PHE A 522 17.65 -14.91 -1.03
N TRP A 523 16.50 -15.07 -1.65
CA TRP A 523 16.09 -16.35 -2.29
C TRP A 523 16.97 -16.72 -3.47
N LEU A 524 17.39 -15.74 -4.25
CA LEU A 524 18.21 -15.95 -5.44
C LEU A 524 19.68 -16.27 -5.11
N MET A 525 20.25 -15.66 -4.07
CA MET A 525 21.69 -15.65 -3.82
C MET A 525 22.10 -16.21 -2.44
N ASP A 526 21.16 -16.23 -1.48
CA ASP A 526 21.32 -16.74 -0.12
C ASP A 526 22.63 -16.26 0.56
N LYS A 527 23.26 -17.12 1.34
CA LYS A 527 24.50 -16.84 2.09
C LYS A 527 25.69 -16.38 1.21
N GLU A 528 25.67 -16.67 -0.09
CA GLU A 528 26.73 -16.23 -1.00
C GLU A 528 26.83 -14.70 -1.08
N MET A 529 25.73 -13.97 -0.79
CA MET A 529 25.71 -12.51 -0.70
C MET A 529 26.64 -11.94 0.39
N TYR A 530 26.95 -12.71 1.42
CA TYR A 530 27.85 -12.26 2.49
C TYR A 530 29.34 -12.35 2.10
N TRP A 531 29.68 -13.14 1.10
CA TRP A 531 31.07 -13.48 0.79
C TRP A 531 31.49 -13.08 -0.61
N HIS A 532 30.56 -13.08 -1.59
CA HIS A 532 30.88 -13.01 -3.02
C HIS A 532 30.30 -11.78 -3.74
N MET A 533 29.98 -10.71 -3.01
CA MET A 533 29.48 -9.47 -3.59
C MET A 533 30.57 -8.49 -4.02
N ALA A 534 31.86 -8.81 -3.89
CA ALA A 534 32.92 -8.00 -4.48
C ALA A 534 32.91 -8.13 -6.02
N LYS A 535 33.09 -7.00 -6.75
CA LYS A 535 33.03 -6.98 -8.22
C LYS A 535 34.10 -7.84 -8.90
N ASN A 536 35.24 -7.99 -8.25
CA ASN A 536 36.35 -8.81 -8.74
C ASN A 536 36.28 -10.28 -8.30
N ASP A 537 35.21 -10.70 -7.64
CA ASP A 537 35.00 -12.07 -7.16
C ASP A 537 33.90 -12.76 -7.99
N PRO A 538 34.24 -13.54 -9.04
CA PRO A 538 33.27 -14.24 -9.84
C PRO A 538 32.64 -15.39 -9.04
N ASN A 539 31.31 -15.42 -9.00
CA ASN A 539 30.56 -16.49 -8.35
C ASN A 539 29.28 -16.78 -9.15
N PRO A 540 29.09 -18.01 -9.65
CA PRO A 540 27.98 -18.34 -10.53
C PRO A 540 26.59 -18.20 -9.86
N VAL A 541 26.48 -18.34 -8.52
CA VAL A 541 25.24 -18.14 -7.79
C VAL A 541 24.88 -16.65 -7.79
N ILE A 542 25.87 -15.79 -7.51
CA ILE A 542 25.68 -14.33 -7.52
C ILE A 542 25.36 -13.83 -8.94
N GLU A 543 26.09 -14.29 -9.96
CA GLU A 543 25.83 -13.90 -11.36
C GLU A 543 24.43 -14.31 -11.81
N ARG A 544 24.02 -15.55 -11.52
CA ARG A 544 22.64 -16.01 -11.75
C ARG A 544 21.64 -15.12 -11.00
N GLY A 545 21.89 -14.88 -9.72
CA GLY A 545 21.00 -14.09 -8.87
C GLY A 545 20.81 -12.67 -9.37
N ILE A 546 21.86 -11.98 -9.76
CA ILE A 546 21.83 -10.62 -10.34
C ILE A 546 21.04 -10.62 -11.66
N ALA A 547 21.31 -11.56 -12.55
CA ALA A 547 20.61 -11.66 -13.83
C ALA A 547 19.09 -11.89 -13.64
N LEU A 548 18.70 -12.81 -12.79
CA LEU A 548 17.29 -13.10 -12.49
C LEU A 548 16.61 -11.97 -11.71
N HIS A 549 17.27 -11.33 -10.76
CA HIS A 549 16.72 -10.18 -10.04
C HIS A 549 16.35 -9.05 -11.01
N LYS A 550 17.23 -8.73 -11.94
CA LYS A 550 16.96 -7.73 -13.00
C LYS A 550 15.79 -8.17 -13.90
N LEU A 551 15.81 -9.41 -14.35
CA LEU A 551 14.80 -9.95 -15.27
C LEU A 551 13.40 -10.01 -14.63
N ILE A 552 13.30 -10.46 -13.37
CA ILE A 552 12.06 -10.49 -12.58
C ILE A 552 11.47 -9.09 -12.45
N ARG A 553 12.29 -8.09 -12.09
CA ARG A 553 11.83 -6.71 -11.94
C ARG A 553 11.35 -6.13 -13.27
N LEU A 554 12.11 -6.34 -14.35
CA LEU A 554 11.73 -5.84 -15.68
C LEU A 554 10.42 -6.47 -16.19
N VAL A 555 10.28 -7.79 -16.14
CA VAL A 555 9.06 -8.45 -16.63
C VAL A 555 7.84 -8.08 -15.78
N THR A 556 8.00 -7.95 -14.48
CA THR A 556 6.92 -7.53 -13.58
C THR A 556 6.49 -6.09 -13.85
N LEU A 557 7.43 -5.17 -14.04
CA LEU A 557 7.16 -3.79 -14.41
C LEU A 557 6.36 -3.70 -15.72
N VAL A 558 6.75 -4.51 -16.71
CA VAL A 558 6.11 -4.46 -18.04
C VAL A 558 4.73 -5.07 -18.06
N LEU A 559 4.52 -6.18 -17.36
CA LEU A 559 3.28 -6.96 -17.46
C LEU A 559 2.27 -6.66 -16.35
N GLY A 560 2.73 -6.25 -15.15
CA GLY A 560 1.95 -6.37 -13.92
C GLY A 560 0.99 -5.21 -13.62
N GLY A 561 1.09 -4.03 -14.26
CA GLY A 561 0.18 -2.94 -13.88
C GLY A 561 0.43 -1.60 -14.53
N GLU A 562 -0.28 -0.59 -14.01
CA GLU A 562 -0.23 0.83 -14.41
C GLU A 562 0.54 1.68 -13.39
N GLY A 563 1.09 1.07 -12.34
CA GLY A 563 2.02 1.64 -11.38
C GLY A 563 3.05 0.60 -10.96
N TRP A 564 4.10 1.05 -10.28
CA TRP A 564 5.19 0.22 -9.79
C TRP A 564 5.48 0.51 -8.33
N LEU A 565 5.77 -0.54 -7.54
CA LEU A 565 6.19 -0.40 -6.14
C LEU A 565 7.50 -1.16 -5.90
N THR A 566 8.37 -0.55 -5.11
CA THR A 566 9.59 -1.15 -4.57
C THR A 566 9.68 -0.83 -3.09
N PHE A 567 9.92 -1.84 -2.26
CA PHE A 567 10.24 -1.62 -0.85
C PHE A 567 11.71 -1.22 -0.69
N MET A 568 11.97 -0.31 0.24
CA MET A 568 13.29 0.26 0.51
C MET A 568 14.37 -0.81 0.70
N GLY A 569 15.44 -0.74 -0.11
CA GLY A 569 16.54 -1.68 -0.12
C GLY A 569 16.43 -2.78 -1.17
N ASN A 570 15.23 -3.08 -1.66
CA ASN A 570 15.04 -4.13 -2.66
C ASN A 570 15.59 -3.70 -4.03
N GLU A 571 15.67 -2.40 -4.32
CA GLU A 571 16.25 -1.85 -5.53
C GLU A 571 17.72 -2.19 -5.72
N PHE A 572 18.47 -2.36 -4.63
CA PHE A 572 19.87 -2.78 -4.69
C PHE A 572 20.12 -4.20 -4.15
N GLY A 573 19.05 -4.95 -3.83
CA GLY A 573 19.16 -6.32 -3.32
C GLY A 573 19.76 -6.39 -1.93
N HIS A 574 19.25 -5.59 -0.96
CA HIS A 574 19.70 -5.63 0.44
C HIS A 574 19.72 -7.07 0.97
N PRO A 575 20.82 -7.55 1.60
CA PRO A 575 21.05 -8.97 1.85
C PRO A 575 20.32 -9.54 3.07
N GLU A 576 19.60 -8.72 3.83
CA GLU A 576 19.00 -9.13 5.10
C GLU A 576 17.47 -9.11 5.03
N TRP A 577 16.85 -10.09 5.72
CA TRP A 577 15.43 -10.05 6.03
C TRP A 577 15.12 -8.95 7.05
N LEU A 578 13.83 -8.75 7.35
CA LEU A 578 13.39 -7.80 8.36
C LEU A 578 12.97 -8.53 9.63
N ASP A 579 13.62 -8.19 10.75
CA ASP A 579 13.25 -8.67 12.07
C ASP A 579 13.34 -7.51 13.08
N PHE A 580 12.19 -7.09 13.57
CA PHE A 580 12.11 -5.99 14.51
C PHE A 580 12.49 -6.39 15.92
N PRO A 581 12.87 -5.43 16.79
CA PRO A 581 13.20 -5.72 18.16
C PRO A 581 12.08 -6.46 18.88
N ARG A 582 12.38 -7.65 19.37
CA ARG A 582 11.48 -8.53 20.11
C ARG A 582 12.29 -9.41 21.06
N GLU A 583 11.61 -10.07 22.02
CA GLU A 583 12.28 -10.93 22.99
C GLU A 583 13.14 -12.01 22.30
N GLY A 584 12.63 -12.65 21.23
CA GLY A 584 13.31 -13.72 20.53
C GLY A 584 14.61 -13.35 19.81
N ASN A 585 14.87 -12.05 19.57
CA ASN A 585 16.12 -11.55 18.99
C ASN A 585 16.92 -10.63 19.94
N GLY A 586 16.60 -10.66 21.26
CA GLY A 586 17.27 -9.86 22.27
C GLY A 586 17.02 -8.36 22.11
N TRP A 587 15.89 -7.95 21.56
CA TRP A 587 15.50 -6.56 21.29
C TRP A 587 16.46 -5.84 20.34
N SER A 588 17.06 -6.59 19.41
CA SER A 588 18.06 -6.10 18.46
C SER A 588 17.43 -5.32 17.31
N TYR A 589 18.04 -4.18 16.95
CA TYR A 589 17.72 -3.39 15.76
C TYR A 589 18.56 -3.80 14.54
N HIS A 590 19.35 -4.88 14.62
CA HIS A 590 20.29 -5.26 13.58
C HIS A 590 19.63 -5.53 12.23
N TYR A 591 18.45 -6.18 12.23
CA TYR A 591 17.70 -6.54 11.02
C TYR A 591 16.55 -5.57 10.68
N CYS A 592 16.44 -4.43 11.37
CA CYS A 592 15.44 -3.39 11.04
C CYS A 592 16.10 -2.04 10.69
N ARG A 593 17.05 -2.11 9.76
CA ARG A 593 17.83 -0.97 9.25
C ARG A 593 18.12 -1.17 7.76
N ARG A 594 18.66 -0.14 7.11
CA ARG A 594 19.17 -0.25 5.73
C ARG A 594 20.64 0.10 5.69
N GLN A 595 21.46 -0.83 5.18
CA GLN A 595 22.91 -0.71 5.07
C GLN A 595 23.27 -0.01 3.77
N TRP A 596 23.15 1.31 3.74
CA TRP A 596 23.44 2.14 2.58
C TRP A 596 24.91 2.05 2.16
N SER A 597 25.82 1.77 3.08
CA SER A 597 27.24 1.55 2.80
C SER A 597 27.48 0.42 1.78
N LEU A 598 26.57 -0.56 1.68
CA LEU A 598 26.68 -1.64 0.69
C LEU A 598 26.53 -1.14 -0.74
N VAL A 599 25.52 -0.31 -0.99
CA VAL A 599 25.27 0.25 -2.33
C VAL A 599 26.21 1.41 -2.66
N ASP A 600 26.65 2.14 -1.62
CA ASP A 600 27.59 3.27 -1.79
C ASP A 600 29.04 2.81 -2.03
N ASN A 601 29.39 1.56 -1.70
CA ASN A 601 30.71 1.02 -1.93
C ASN A 601 30.89 0.64 -3.40
N PRO A 602 31.75 1.34 -4.17
CA PRO A 602 31.94 1.10 -5.59
C PRO A 602 32.55 -0.26 -5.92
N GLU A 603 33.17 -0.94 -4.95
CA GLU A 603 33.78 -2.26 -5.14
C GLU A 603 32.75 -3.42 -5.01
N LEU A 604 31.52 -3.12 -4.59
CA LEU A 604 30.48 -4.12 -4.40
C LEU A 604 29.45 -4.13 -5.55
N LYS A 605 28.90 -5.30 -5.81
CA LYS A 605 27.91 -5.55 -6.87
C LYS A 605 26.52 -4.95 -6.60
N TYR A 606 26.22 -4.53 -5.36
CA TYR A 606 24.94 -3.87 -5.03
C TYR A 606 24.68 -2.62 -5.88
N GLY A 607 25.72 -1.87 -6.22
CA GLY A 607 25.62 -0.72 -7.11
C GLY A 607 25.14 -1.06 -8.53
N TRP A 608 25.37 -2.28 -9.02
CA TRP A 608 24.87 -2.75 -10.32
C TRP A 608 23.35 -2.90 -10.33
N LEU A 609 22.79 -3.47 -9.26
CA LEU A 609 21.34 -3.64 -9.12
C LEU A 609 20.65 -2.29 -8.98
N ALA A 610 21.19 -1.40 -8.13
CA ALA A 610 20.65 -0.04 -7.95
C ALA A 610 20.69 0.77 -9.26
N GLU A 611 21.76 0.66 -10.05
CA GLU A 611 21.86 1.35 -11.33
C GLU A 611 20.87 0.80 -12.36
N PHE A 612 20.68 -0.53 -12.40
CA PHE A 612 19.67 -1.12 -13.27
C PHE A 612 18.26 -0.67 -12.88
N ASP A 613 17.94 -0.62 -11.59
CA ASP A 613 16.66 -0.13 -11.09
C ASP A 613 16.42 1.34 -11.49
N ARG A 614 17.44 2.19 -11.32
CA ARG A 614 17.37 3.58 -11.77
C ARG A 614 17.12 3.69 -13.29
N GLN A 615 17.77 2.85 -14.09
CA GLN A 615 17.54 2.79 -15.53
C GLN A 615 16.11 2.36 -15.85
N LEU A 616 15.54 1.41 -15.10
CA LEU A 616 14.13 0.99 -15.25
C LEU A 616 13.17 2.14 -14.96
N MET A 617 13.39 2.89 -13.87
CA MET A 617 12.54 4.03 -13.52
C MET A 617 12.61 5.15 -14.57
N ASP A 618 13.81 5.46 -15.05
CA ASP A 618 14.02 6.43 -16.12
C ASP A 618 13.39 5.97 -17.44
N PHE A 619 13.53 4.69 -17.77
CA PHE A 619 12.94 4.08 -18.96
C PHE A 619 11.40 4.15 -18.90
N ALA A 620 10.80 3.74 -17.79
CA ALA A 620 9.34 3.76 -17.61
C ALA A 620 8.75 5.18 -17.77
N LYS A 621 9.44 6.20 -17.23
CA LYS A 621 9.05 7.61 -17.40
C LYS A 621 9.20 8.11 -18.84
N LYS A 622 10.36 7.87 -19.47
CA LYS A 622 10.65 8.36 -20.82
C LYS A 622 9.71 7.77 -21.88
N THR A 623 9.29 6.53 -21.68
CA THR A 623 8.41 5.82 -22.62
C THR A 623 6.92 5.92 -22.28
N ASN A 624 6.58 6.56 -21.16
CA ASN A 624 5.23 6.54 -20.59
C ASN A 624 4.68 5.10 -20.45
N LEU A 625 5.56 4.14 -20.15
CA LEU A 625 5.24 2.71 -20.15
C LEU A 625 3.99 2.38 -19.33
N LEU A 626 3.94 2.86 -18.08
CA LEU A 626 2.87 2.50 -17.15
C LEU A 626 1.56 3.26 -17.41
N ALA A 627 1.61 4.41 -18.10
CA ALA A 627 0.42 5.12 -18.57
C ALA A 627 -0.14 4.55 -19.89
N SER A 628 0.57 3.63 -20.53
CA SER A 628 0.10 2.95 -21.75
C SER A 628 -0.86 1.79 -21.42
N PRO A 629 -1.66 1.32 -22.39
CA PRO A 629 -2.48 0.12 -22.23
C PRO A 629 -1.66 -1.09 -21.76
N PRO A 630 -2.32 -2.10 -21.17
CA PRO A 630 -1.67 -3.34 -20.77
C PRO A 630 -0.88 -4.01 -21.89
N ALA A 631 0.19 -4.71 -21.49
CA ALA A 631 1.01 -5.45 -22.44
C ALA A 631 0.21 -6.50 -23.21
N GLN A 632 0.48 -6.61 -24.51
CA GLN A 632 -0.08 -7.62 -25.37
C GLN A 632 0.91 -8.78 -25.53
N ASN A 633 0.39 -10.01 -25.42
CA ASN A 633 1.17 -11.20 -25.72
C ASN A 633 1.37 -11.31 -27.23
N LEU A 634 2.60 -11.31 -27.69
CA LEU A 634 2.93 -11.61 -29.07
C LEU A 634 3.26 -13.08 -29.23
N TYR A 635 4.02 -13.67 -28.32
CA TYR A 635 4.40 -15.06 -28.36
C TYR A 635 4.93 -15.58 -27.02
N ILE A 636 4.63 -16.83 -26.68
CA ILE A 636 5.20 -17.58 -25.55
C ILE A 636 5.83 -18.86 -26.10
N ASP A 637 7.11 -19.02 -25.87
CA ASP A 637 7.88 -20.20 -26.23
C ASP A 637 8.39 -20.91 -24.98
N ASP A 638 7.57 -21.82 -24.44
CA ASP A 638 7.95 -22.56 -23.23
C ASP A 638 9.13 -23.50 -23.48
N GLY A 639 9.33 -23.97 -24.72
CA GLY A 639 10.45 -24.80 -25.10
C GLY A 639 11.80 -24.08 -25.03
N GLN A 640 11.85 -22.81 -25.42
CA GLN A 640 13.05 -21.96 -25.35
C GLN A 640 13.06 -21.09 -24.09
N LYS A 641 12.00 -21.10 -23.28
CA LYS A 641 11.78 -20.25 -22.10
C LYS A 641 11.77 -18.76 -22.43
N ILE A 642 11.09 -18.39 -23.53
CA ILE A 642 11.02 -17.02 -24.03
C ILE A 642 9.59 -16.52 -23.99
N ILE A 643 9.43 -15.27 -23.53
CA ILE A 643 8.19 -14.49 -23.61
C ILE A 643 8.46 -13.27 -24.49
N VAL A 644 7.59 -13.01 -25.45
CA VAL A 644 7.63 -11.80 -26.29
C VAL A 644 6.34 -11.02 -26.09
N ALA A 645 6.46 -9.75 -25.78
CA ALA A 645 5.33 -8.87 -25.50
C ALA A 645 5.48 -7.54 -26.23
N GLU A 646 4.35 -6.87 -26.48
CA GLU A 646 4.30 -5.48 -26.90
C GLU A 646 3.62 -4.61 -25.83
N ARG A 647 4.21 -3.47 -25.51
CA ARG A 647 3.61 -2.42 -24.69
C ARG A 647 4.20 -1.06 -25.07
N ALA A 648 3.40 0.00 -25.12
CA ALA A 648 3.86 1.36 -25.46
C ALA A 648 4.59 1.46 -26.82
N ASN A 649 4.23 0.66 -27.82
CA ASN A 649 4.92 0.51 -29.11
C ASN A 649 6.35 -0.04 -29.02
N LEU A 650 6.71 -0.64 -27.89
CA LEU A 650 7.99 -1.30 -27.64
C LEU A 650 7.83 -2.81 -27.69
N ILE A 651 8.86 -3.50 -28.15
CA ILE A 651 8.91 -4.97 -28.15
C ILE A 651 9.81 -5.43 -27.01
N PHE A 652 9.28 -6.25 -26.15
CA PHE A 652 9.95 -6.85 -25.01
C PHE A 652 10.22 -8.31 -25.28
N VAL A 653 11.45 -8.75 -25.06
CA VAL A 653 11.85 -10.15 -25.18
C VAL A 653 12.51 -10.60 -23.87
N PHE A 654 11.90 -11.57 -23.21
CA PHE A 654 12.39 -12.11 -21.94
C PHE A 654 12.84 -13.56 -22.14
N ASN A 655 14.13 -13.83 -22.05
CA ASN A 655 14.68 -15.17 -22.11
C ASN A 655 15.03 -15.68 -20.71
N PHE A 656 14.24 -16.58 -20.18
CA PHE A 656 14.43 -17.22 -18.88
C PHE A 656 15.28 -18.48 -18.93
N SER A 657 15.71 -18.91 -20.11
CA SER A 657 16.54 -20.13 -20.24
C SER A 657 17.78 -20.04 -19.38
N THR A 658 18.11 -21.12 -18.70
CA THR A 658 19.28 -21.20 -17.80
C THR A 658 20.61 -21.19 -18.56
N SER A 659 20.65 -21.66 -19.81
CA SER A 659 21.87 -21.87 -20.60
C SER A 659 21.70 -21.60 -22.10
N ASN A 660 20.47 -21.57 -22.61
CA ASN A 660 20.26 -21.47 -24.05
C ASN A 660 20.22 -20.01 -24.50
N SER A 661 21.23 -19.60 -25.25
CA SER A 661 21.28 -18.32 -25.96
C SER A 661 20.93 -18.57 -27.42
N VAL A 662 19.91 -17.91 -27.94
CA VAL A 662 19.35 -18.21 -29.28
C VAL A 662 19.78 -17.16 -30.29
N PHE A 663 20.50 -17.58 -31.33
CA PHE A 663 20.87 -16.74 -32.47
C PHE A 663 19.79 -16.80 -33.54
N GLY A 664 19.48 -15.62 -34.10
CA GLY A 664 18.50 -15.52 -35.17
C GLY A 664 17.07 -15.91 -34.72
N TYR A 665 16.72 -15.64 -33.46
CA TYR A 665 15.38 -15.88 -32.94
C TYR A 665 14.37 -15.00 -33.67
N PRO A 666 13.35 -15.54 -34.33
CA PRO A 666 12.39 -14.76 -35.09
C PRO A 666 11.35 -14.14 -34.17
N VAL A 667 11.18 -12.82 -34.23
CA VAL A 667 10.18 -12.07 -33.50
C VAL A 667 9.24 -11.41 -34.50
N GLN A 668 7.97 -11.81 -34.48
CA GLN A 668 6.94 -11.13 -35.25
C GLN A 668 6.63 -9.78 -34.59
N VAL A 669 6.80 -8.69 -35.31
CA VAL A 669 6.61 -7.34 -34.78
C VAL A 669 5.58 -6.55 -35.61
N PRO A 670 4.81 -5.65 -35.00
CA PRO A 670 3.95 -4.75 -35.75
C PRO A 670 4.77 -3.67 -36.46
N GLY A 671 4.45 -3.46 -37.76
CA GLY A 671 5.15 -2.51 -38.64
C GLY A 671 6.41 -3.09 -39.27
N LEU A 672 6.98 -2.33 -40.19
CA LEU A 672 8.16 -2.73 -40.99
C LEU A 672 9.39 -1.85 -40.71
N GLU A 673 9.28 -0.96 -39.74
CA GLU A 673 10.37 -0.05 -39.36
C GLU A 673 11.51 -0.81 -38.69
N THR A 674 12.74 -0.49 -39.01
CA THR A 674 13.92 -0.96 -38.31
C THR A 674 13.80 -0.68 -36.82
N ARG A 675 14.29 -1.60 -36.00
CA ARG A 675 14.28 -1.48 -34.54
C ARG A 675 15.69 -1.22 -34.02
N GLU A 676 15.76 -0.53 -32.88
CA GLU A 676 16.98 -0.36 -32.10
C GLU A 676 16.79 -0.89 -30.67
N LEU A 677 17.88 -1.35 -30.06
CA LEU A 677 17.89 -1.81 -28.68
C LEU A 677 17.92 -0.59 -27.74
N VAL A 678 16.90 -0.44 -26.88
CA VAL A 678 16.79 0.72 -25.98
C VAL A 678 16.99 0.35 -24.52
N LEU A 679 16.91 -0.94 -24.17
CA LEU A 679 17.23 -1.44 -22.84
C LEU A 679 17.70 -2.90 -22.95
N ASP A 680 18.79 -3.22 -22.22
CA ASP A 680 19.39 -4.54 -22.14
C ASP A 680 19.76 -4.84 -20.68
N SER A 681 19.18 -5.89 -20.11
CA SER A 681 19.50 -6.33 -18.74
C SER A 681 20.89 -6.98 -18.62
N ASP A 682 21.56 -7.25 -19.74
CA ASP A 682 22.88 -7.89 -19.80
C ASP A 682 24.05 -6.90 -19.99
N GLN A 683 23.78 -5.60 -19.89
CA GLN A 683 24.82 -4.58 -19.97
C GLN A 683 25.87 -4.74 -18.87
N SER A 684 27.13 -4.55 -19.21
CA SER A 684 28.27 -4.76 -18.30
C SER A 684 28.33 -3.75 -17.16
N ASP A 685 27.86 -2.53 -17.37
CA ASP A 685 27.79 -1.48 -16.34
C ASP A 685 26.79 -1.79 -15.21
N THR A 686 25.82 -2.67 -15.47
CA THR A 686 24.87 -3.21 -14.51
C THR A 686 25.15 -4.68 -14.12
N GLY A 687 26.38 -5.14 -14.32
CA GLY A 687 26.84 -6.48 -13.93
C GLY A 687 26.37 -7.60 -14.85
N GLY A 688 26.04 -7.29 -16.09
CA GLY A 688 25.80 -8.26 -17.15
C GLY A 688 27.10 -8.60 -17.90
N HIS A 689 27.00 -9.50 -18.88
CA HIS A 689 28.14 -9.97 -19.66
C HIS A 689 28.40 -9.14 -20.93
N GLY A 690 27.51 -8.20 -21.28
CA GLY A 690 27.65 -7.35 -22.47
C GLY A 690 27.65 -8.13 -23.77
N ARG A 691 26.79 -9.14 -23.92
CA ARG A 691 26.77 -10.07 -25.07
C ARG A 691 26.10 -9.51 -26.33
N ILE A 692 25.49 -8.31 -26.24
CA ILE A 692 24.77 -7.68 -27.35
C ILE A 692 25.46 -6.35 -27.69
N ASP A 693 25.64 -6.09 -28.98
CA ASP A 693 26.11 -4.79 -29.48
C ASP A 693 24.93 -3.79 -29.47
N PRO A 694 24.94 -2.75 -28.61
CA PRO A 694 23.87 -1.78 -28.56
C PRO A 694 23.73 -0.91 -29.80
N ALA A 695 24.74 -0.86 -30.65
CA ALA A 695 24.74 -0.08 -31.90
C ALA A 695 24.14 -0.85 -33.08
N PHE A 696 23.77 -2.12 -32.88
CA PHE A 696 23.22 -2.92 -33.97
C PHE A 696 21.77 -2.54 -34.28
N ASP A 697 21.48 -2.29 -35.54
CA ASP A 697 20.15 -2.04 -36.08
C ASP A 697 19.46 -3.38 -36.45
N TYR A 698 18.23 -3.56 -36.03
CA TYR A 698 17.45 -4.77 -36.30
C TYR A 698 16.45 -4.52 -37.44
N PRO A 699 16.78 -4.90 -38.69
CA PRO A 699 15.85 -4.76 -39.79
C PRO A 699 14.66 -5.69 -39.65
N VAL A 700 13.48 -5.21 -40.04
CA VAL A 700 12.25 -6.00 -40.10
C VAL A 700 12.01 -6.41 -41.55
N SER A 701 11.78 -7.70 -41.77
CA SER A 701 11.49 -8.24 -43.11
C SER A 701 10.13 -7.75 -43.62
N GLU A 702 9.85 -7.94 -44.94
CA GLU A 702 8.54 -7.65 -45.53
C GLU A 702 7.39 -8.43 -44.89
N GLN A 703 7.70 -9.57 -44.25
CA GLN A 703 6.74 -10.40 -43.50
C GLN A 703 6.56 -9.90 -42.03
N GLY A 704 7.19 -8.80 -41.63
CA GLY A 704 7.08 -8.27 -40.28
C GLY A 704 7.92 -9.03 -39.26
N VAL A 705 8.96 -9.78 -39.67
CA VAL A 705 9.82 -10.55 -38.77
C VAL A 705 11.14 -9.84 -38.54
N MET A 706 11.49 -9.63 -37.29
CA MET A 706 12.78 -9.20 -36.80
C MET A 706 13.58 -10.42 -36.30
N GLN A 707 14.85 -10.52 -36.69
CA GLN A 707 15.75 -11.57 -36.21
C GLN A 707 16.67 -11.03 -35.14
N ILE A 708 16.70 -11.66 -33.96
CA ILE A 708 17.49 -11.20 -32.83
C ILE A 708 18.42 -12.29 -32.29
N TYR A 709 19.48 -11.85 -31.61
CA TYR A 709 20.18 -12.70 -30.65
C TYR A 709 19.60 -12.43 -29.26
N THR A 710 19.12 -13.46 -28.60
CA THR A 710 18.61 -13.38 -27.23
C THR A 710 19.44 -14.26 -26.31
N PRO A 711 20.35 -13.68 -25.51
CA PRO A 711 21.15 -14.43 -24.55
C PRO A 711 20.30 -15.03 -23.43
N SER A 712 20.80 -16.11 -22.81
CA SER A 712 20.16 -16.74 -21.65
C SER A 712 20.05 -15.76 -20.47
N ARG A 713 18.95 -15.81 -19.72
CA ARG A 713 18.64 -14.95 -18.55
C ARG A 713 18.75 -13.46 -18.86
N THR A 714 18.13 -13.02 -19.96
CA THR A 714 18.12 -11.59 -20.36
C THR A 714 16.73 -11.08 -20.68
N GLY A 715 16.54 -9.80 -20.42
CA GLY A 715 15.41 -9.02 -20.89
C GLY A 715 15.89 -7.91 -21.82
N LEU A 716 15.32 -7.85 -23.01
CA LEU A 716 15.70 -6.94 -24.10
C LEU A 716 14.49 -6.11 -24.52
N VAL A 717 14.69 -4.85 -24.81
CA VAL A 717 13.63 -3.95 -25.23
C VAL A 717 14.03 -3.23 -26.53
N TYR A 718 13.15 -3.31 -27.53
CA TYR A 718 13.36 -2.73 -28.84
C TYR A 718 12.33 -1.65 -29.15
N ALA A 719 12.79 -0.49 -29.60
CA ALA A 719 11.97 0.62 -30.07
C ALA A 719 12.02 0.73 -31.61
N LYS A 720 11.05 1.41 -32.21
CA LYS A 720 11.14 1.87 -33.59
C LYS A 720 12.26 2.93 -33.70
N LYS A 721 13.10 2.79 -34.71
CA LYS A 721 14.17 3.73 -35.02
C LYS A 721 13.63 4.96 -35.72
#